data_f260f4fa0574f1bfa5d7d295bbc9eff1
#
_entry.id   f260f4fa0574f1bfa5d7d295bbc9eff1
#
_cell.length_a   1.000
_cell.length_b   1.000
_cell.length_c   1.000
_cell.angle_alpha   90.00
_cell.angle_beta   90.00
_cell.angle_gamma   90.00
#
_symmetry.space_group_name_H-M   'P 1'
#
loop_
_entity.id
_entity.type
_entity.pdbx_description
1 polymer ?
#
loop_
_entity_poly.entity_id
_entity_poly.type
_entity_poly.pdbx_seq_one_letter_code
_entity_poly.pdbx_strand_id
1 'polypeptide(L)'
;MSENGITPVAAARRQRPTPAERTSQSNETGLLINVIRSLTSSVSEDQREVEKSRLEKGYKESGALIDRLVKNHQQDVEECLVSFRDVSAKISNCRERIHNVKNALNTVKSLLELRRDDLKKLWHENAQQKSVCEIMAKLEELREAPSKIESLIAKEQYQQAADTVTESRKLINGRLSRIEGLSHLASEIERFARVLIEKINETLVNMLVVEPFEKHLIHMIRTVPEQRIQQNSYCSALFAKSRTGFLTDPSKSRIVISVEALSMLEERNWDIDRLMMLCKNMIDKMIVNTVQVMKIGANIDESNEGDTSHLKQLMQLLSAQLESASQQHVEFGQLVEKILGRTDVVTSFWRSAQSAVEVVVSEHLDINPLLEKQNVHASSRKQLFRFDNTACATPSTNSSTHRTKTVICKPSAYNIKVIFPILSRLMETAEKNINDSPCELRRFMHSFVMEVFVERVKGELAARIEGALRGGEGVRVSTNKKILPSCEKVLTLCKEVHDLIVSIDLYADRFAALWLLVLTDYFKNMTDVYERMTPKASPDPAAPDAAPSMRRPKLSAAWTADDDISRLLKSLPNWHAASISPQTPSVESEQDVGERNKRESEILIGNLGTQAQNRLSESDLITDMDDIKMFASLHESLRWFSDEIRELVHSLPANVKMMLDTCMVQVRLKDGQMIDNKSVPSAIEDCVRRLESIADSCLLLLHIEIRVHCFFHLAPLAKYRNTLSHTEVDPEVGALGKDLHQFHENLKDFLSPSKISYVFDGLGHLCASIFIHLSQFMPRLTEASKQRVCRNVWGVQQKLTIITNRREADLDKARAFFDLLLRNDPDSILAIIPEKRSQFTPTELNYLLALSVRSDKTLASQHGALEKRQMILNSVLSKSS
;
A
#
# COMPACT_ATOMS: atom_id res chain seq x y z
N MET A 1 -10.65 -17.23 47.61
CA MET A 1 -10.16 -16.12 48.46
C MET A 1 -9.21 -15.35 47.56
N SER A 2 -9.34 -14.16 47.20
CA SER A 2 -10.24 -13.06 47.47
C SER A 2 -10.33 -12.20 46.21
N GLU A 3 -11.51 -11.82 45.93
CA GLU A 3 -11.97 -10.74 45.13
C GLU A 3 -11.14 -9.45 45.30
N ASN A 4 -10.93 -8.73 44.25
CA ASN A 4 -11.12 -7.29 44.30
C ASN A 4 -11.51 -6.76 42.90
N GLY A 5 -12.77 -6.39 42.81
CA GLY A 5 -13.32 -5.66 41.72
C GLY A 5 -12.80 -4.20 41.71
N ILE A 6 -12.56 -3.72 40.55
CA ILE A 6 -12.40 -2.29 40.30
C ILE A 6 -13.42 -1.89 39.23
N THR A 7 -14.43 -1.18 39.69
CA THR A 7 -15.43 -0.47 38.88
C THR A 7 -14.77 0.58 37.99
N PRO A 8 -15.23 0.78 36.76
CA PRO A 8 -14.73 1.88 35.95
C PRO A 8 -15.39 3.19 36.38
N VAL A 9 -14.57 4.11 36.85
CA VAL A 9 -14.93 5.51 37.04
C VAL A 9 -15.18 6.16 35.70
N ALA A 10 -16.42 6.64 35.52
CA ALA A 10 -16.81 7.47 34.40
C ALA A 10 -16.05 8.79 34.43
N ALA A 11 -15.08 8.96 33.55
CA ALA A 11 -14.40 10.23 33.30
C ALA A 11 -15.34 11.14 32.52
N ALA A 12 -15.84 12.16 33.17
CA ALA A 12 -16.61 13.23 32.58
C ALA A 12 -15.82 13.90 31.45
N ARG A 13 -16.37 13.83 30.27
CA ARG A 13 -15.88 14.49 29.06
C ARG A 13 -15.99 15.99 29.23
N ARG A 14 -14.90 16.65 29.63
CA ARG A 14 -14.80 18.12 29.49
C ARG A 14 -14.77 18.43 28.00
N GLN A 15 -15.83 19.03 27.52
CA GLN A 15 -15.88 19.64 26.19
C GLN A 15 -14.86 20.79 26.17
N ARG A 16 -13.82 20.67 25.33
CA ARG A 16 -13.03 21.83 24.94
C ARG A 16 -13.86 22.63 23.94
N PRO A 17 -13.97 23.96 24.11
CA PRO A 17 -14.64 24.79 23.11
C PRO A 17 -13.85 24.73 21.79
N THR A 18 -14.57 24.57 20.71
CA THR A 18 -14.05 24.52 19.35
C THR A 18 -13.41 25.85 18.94
N PRO A 19 -12.39 25.86 18.09
CA PRO A 19 -11.74 27.11 17.64
C PRO A 19 -12.63 28.08 16.87
N ALA A 20 -13.86 27.67 16.55
CA ALA A 20 -14.81 28.47 15.78
C ALA A 20 -15.34 29.73 16.53
N GLU A 21 -15.32 29.71 17.87
CA GLU A 21 -15.84 30.89 18.62
C GLU A 21 -14.86 32.05 18.72
N ARG A 22 -13.54 31.82 18.49
CA ARG A 22 -12.56 32.92 18.53
C ARG A 22 -12.39 33.67 17.19
N THR A 23 -12.75 33.05 16.08
CA THR A 23 -12.67 33.66 14.75
C THR A 23 -13.92 34.50 14.41
N SER A 24 -15.07 34.18 15.02
CA SER A 24 -16.29 34.94 14.77
C SER A 24 -16.21 36.36 15.34
N GLN A 25 -15.59 36.54 16.53
CA GLN A 25 -15.52 37.88 17.14
C GLN A 25 -14.55 38.84 16.44
N SER A 26 -13.44 38.36 15.85
CA SER A 26 -12.52 39.22 15.10
C SER A 26 -13.05 39.58 13.69
N ASN A 27 -13.88 38.71 13.11
CA ASN A 27 -14.50 38.98 11.82
C ASN A 27 -15.73 39.89 11.92
N GLU A 28 -16.48 39.79 13.02
CA GLU A 28 -17.61 40.66 13.25
C GLU A 28 -17.19 42.12 13.40
N THR A 29 -16.06 42.36 14.10
CA THR A 29 -15.54 43.74 14.21
C THR A 29 -15.02 44.27 12.87
N GLY A 30 -14.40 43.48 12.07
CA GLY A 30 -13.92 43.86 10.72
C GLY A 30 -15.10 44.14 9.75
N LEU A 31 -16.11 43.30 9.79
CA LEU A 31 -17.35 43.51 9.00
C LEU A 31 -18.11 44.74 9.46
N LEU A 32 -18.26 44.96 10.76
CA LEU A 32 -18.88 46.15 11.33
C LEU A 32 -18.19 47.45 10.90
N ILE A 33 -16.84 47.46 10.91
CA ILE A 33 -16.05 48.61 10.44
C ILE A 33 -16.26 48.87 8.96
N ASN A 34 -16.35 47.84 8.13
CA ASN A 34 -16.61 47.98 6.69
C ASN A 34 -18.05 48.45 6.41
N VAL A 35 -19.02 47.96 7.16
CA VAL A 35 -20.42 48.42 7.08
C VAL A 35 -20.52 49.87 7.48
N ILE A 36 -19.89 50.27 8.58
CA ILE A 36 -19.90 51.69 9.05
C ILE A 36 -19.20 52.57 8.01
N ARG A 37 -18.09 52.13 7.41
CA ARG A 37 -17.35 52.90 6.39
C ARG A 37 -18.18 53.09 5.11
N SER A 38 -18.89 52.06 4.67
CA SER A 38 -19.75 52.13 3.50
C SER A 38 -20.96 53.08 3.71
N LEU A 39 -21.53 53.03 4.92
CA LEU A 39 -22.64 53.90 5.29
C LEU A 39 -22.20 55.37 5.52
N THR A 40 -20.96 55.60 5.98
CA THR A 40 -20.44 56.95 6.25
C THR A 40 -19.88 57.64 5.00
N SER A 41 -19.56 56.92 3.94
CA SER A 41 -19.07 57.45 2.66
C SER A 41 -20.21 57.90 1.72
N SER A 42 -21.45 57.63 2.04
CA SER A 42 -22.61 58.04 1.23
C SER A 42 -23.07 59.46 1.60
N VAL A 43 -23.12 60.29 0.61
CA VAL A 43 -23.33 61.75 0.78
C VAL A 43 -24.83 62.14 0.95
N SER A 44 -25.73 61.22 0.59
CA SER A 44 -27.18 61.44 0.77
C SER A 44 -27.88 60.37 1.60
N GLU A 45 -28.98 60.73 2.24
CA GLU A 45 -29.75 59.82 3.11
C GLU A 45 -30.35 58.67 2.32
N ASP A 46 -30.80 58.90 1.12
CA ASP A 46 -31.34 57.90 0.20
C ASP A 46 -30.31 56.88 -0.25
N GLN A 47 -29.07 57.31 -0.41
CA GLN A 47 -27.97 56.44 -0.76
C GLN A 47 -27.59 55.51 0.44
N ARG A 48 -27.75 56.00 1.66
CA ARG A 48 -27.51 55.21 2.87
C ARG A 48 -28.54 54.11 3.05
N GLU A 49 -29.81 54.40 2.70
CA GLU A 49 -30.89 53.43 2.83
C GLU A 49 -30.81 52.32 1.78
N VAL A 50 -30.38 52.68 0.58
CA VAL A 50 -30.10 51.71 -0.50
C VAL A 50 -28.90 50.81 -0.15
N GLU A 51 -27.82 51.37 0.39
CA GLU A 51 -26.67 50.58 0.84
C GLU A 51 -26.99 49.71 2.05
N LYS A 52 -27.77 50.19 2.98
CA LYS A 52 -28.24 49.39 4.13
C LYS A 52 -29.08 48.20 3.68
N SER A 53 -30.02 48.44 2.77
CA SER A 53 -30.86 47.38 2.21
C SER A 53 -30.04 46.33 1.44
N ARG A 54 -28.99 46.77 0.77
CA ARG A 54 -28.04 45.88 0.05
C ARG A 54 -27.24 45.00 1.03
N LEU A 55 -26.77 45.59 2.14
CA LEU A 55 -26.01 44.87 3.16
C LEU A 55 -26.88 43.88 3.93
N GLU A 56 -28.14 44.24 4.25
CA GLU A 56 -29.10 43.33 4.88
C GLU A 56 -29.45 42.13 3.99
N LYS A 57 -29.54 42.36 2.68
CA LYS A 57 -29.77 41.25 1.72
C LYS A 57 -28.58 40.30 1.64
N GLY A 58 -27.36 40.88 1.53
CA GLY A 58 -26.14 40.08 1.55
C GLY A 58 -25.96 39.27 2.84
N TYR A 59 -26.37 39.81 3.98
CA TYR A 59 -26.33 39.10 5.25
C TYR A 59 -27.31 37.91 5.29
N LYS A 60 -28.54 38.09 4.81
CA LYS A 60 -29.54 37.00 4.73
C LYS A 60 -29.12 35.90 3.75
N GLU A 61 -28.54 36.28 2.62
CA GLU A 61 -28.03 35.33 1.60
C GLU A 61 -26.85 34.53 2.15
N SER A 62 -25.94 35.18 2.91
CA SER A 62 -24.83 34.52 3.58
C SER A 62 -25.29 33.52 4.65
N GLY A 63 -26.34 33.89 5.43
CA GLY A 63 -26.94 33.00 6.41
C GLY A 63 -27.53 31.75 5.78
N ALA A 64 -28.28 31.91 4.70
CA ALA A 64 -28.86 30.79 3.97
C ALA A 64 -27.77 29.86 3.30
N LEU A 65 -26.63 30.46 2.94
CA LEU A 65 -25.49 29.68 2.41
C LEU A 65 -24.83 28.85 3.51
N ILE A 66 -24.67 29.41 4.71
CA ILE A 66 -24.10 28.68 5.87
C ILE A 66 -25.02 27.54 6.29
N ASP A 67 -26.31 27.74 6.35
CA ASP A 67 -27.27 26.69 6.71
C ASP A 67 -27.25 25.53 5.71
N ARG A 68 -27.03 25.84 4.45
CA ARG A 68 -26.91 24.84 3.39
C ARG A 68 -25.58 24.08 3.42
N LEU A 69 -24.47 24.75 3.77
CA LEU A 69 -23.18 24.11 4.01
C LEU A 69 -23.25 23.11 5.18
N VAL A 70 -23.90 23.54 6.29
CA VAL A 70 -24.10 22.65 7.44
C VAL A 70 -24.91 21.43 7.06
N LYS A 71 -25.97 21.60 6.26
CA LYS A 71 -26.84 20.51 5.81
C LYS A 71 -26.13 19.54 4.84
N ASN A 72 -25.23 20.06 3.98
CA ASN A 72 -24.48 19.25 3.06
C ASN A 72 -23.40 18.39 3.77
N HIS A 73 -22.79 18.95 4.83
CA HIS A 73 -21.81 18.20 5.61
C HIS A 73 -22.43 17.17 6.57
N GLN A 74 -23.72 17.27 6.84
CA GLN A 74 -24.42 16.28 7.68
C GLN A 74 -24.38 14.90 7.03
N GLN A 75 -24.47 14.84 5.71
CA GLN A 75 -24.46 13.60 4.96
C GLN A 75 -23.05 12.95 4.94
N ASP A 76 -22.01 13.76 4.81
CA ASP A 76 -20.63 13.29 4.84
C ASP A 76 -20.25 12.68 6.21
N VAL A 77 -20.79 13.28 7.29
CA VAL A 77 -20.60 12.75 8.65
C VAL A 77 -21.37 11.43 8.84
N GLU A 78 -22.57 11.31 8.27
CA GLU A 78 -23.33 10.05 8.32
C GLU A 78 -22.62 8.93 7.54
N GLU A 79 -22.05 9.22 6.38
CA GLU A 79 -21.26 8.25 5.59
C GLU A 79 -19.98 7.81 6.32
N CYS A 80 -19.29 8.74 6.98
CA CYS A 80 -18.18 8.43 7.86
C CYS A 80 -18.58 7.51 9.02
N LEU A 81 -19.71 7.78 9.65
CA LEU A 81 -20.22 6.93 10.76
C LEU A 81 -20.60 5.51 10.29
N VAL A 82 -21.17 5.39 9.08
CA VAL A 82 -21.45 4.09 8.47
C VAL A 82 -20.15 3.31 8.20
N SER A 83 -19.14 3.98 7.65
CA SER A 83 -17.83 3.38 7.38
C SER A 83 -17.14 2.93 8.68
N PHE A 84 -17.22 3.71 9.75
CA PHE A 84 -16.71 3.32 11.07
C PHE A 84 -17.44 2.12 11.66
N ARG A 85 -18.75 2.03 11.45
CA ARG A 85 -19.55 0.88 11.91
C ARG A 85 -19.15 -0.40 11.18
N ASP A 86 -18.88 -0.29 9.88
CA ASP A 86 -18.46 -1.41 9.03
C ASP A 86 -17.06 -1.94 9.42
N VAL A 87 -16.13 -1.03 9.70
CA VAL A 87 -14.79 -1.37 10.23
C VAL A 87 -14.88 -2.03 11.60
N SER A 88 -15.73 -1.51 12.48
CA SER A 88 -15.96 -2.09 13.82
C SER A 88 -16.55 -3.51 13.75
N ALA A 89 -17.46 -3.77 12.82
CA ALA A 89 -18.02 -5.09 12.58
C ALA A 89 -16.98 -6.10 12.07
N LYS A 90 -16.09 -5.66 11.17
CA LYS A 90 -14.98 -6.50 10.67
C LYS A 90 -13.97 -6.84 11.77
N ILE A 91 -13.67 -5.91 12.68
CA ILE A 91 -12.79 -6.13 13.83
C ILE A 91 -13.42 -7.15 14.80
N SER A 92 -14.73 -7.06 15.05
CA SER A 92 -15.46 -8.02 15.92
C SER A 92 -15.41 -9.43 15.34
N ASN A 93 -15.60 -9.57 14.04
CA ASN A 93 -15.55 -10.88 13.37
C ASN A 93 -14.14 -11.51 13.44
N CYS A 94 -13.07 -10.71 13.32
CA CYS A 94 -11.70 -11.19 13.51
C CYS A 94 -11.43 -11.65 14.94
N ARG A 95 -11.98 -10.95 15.93
CA ARG A 95 -11.84 -11.31 17.36
C ARG A 95 -12.47 -12.67 17.67
N GLU A 96 -13.63 -12.93 17.11
CA GLU A 96 -14.34 -14.21 17.27
C GLU A 96 -13.56 -15.38 16.64
N ARG A 97 -12.97 -15.19 15.46
CA ARG A 97 -12.14 -16.22 14.79
C ARG A 97 -10.90 -16.58 15.61
N ILE A 98 -10.25 -15.59 16.23
CA ILE A 98 -9.08 -15.81 17.10
C ILE A 98 -9.48 -16.61 18.35
N HIS A 99 -10.65 -16.31 18.92
CA HIS A 99 -11.14 -17.03 20.08
C HIS A 99 -11.39 -18.53 19.76
N ASN A 100 -11.94 -18.82 18.60
CA ASN A 100 -12.19 -20.19 18.15
C ASN A 100 -10.91 -20.99 17.91
N VAL A 101 -9.86 -20.35 17.32
CA VAL A 101 -8.54 -20.99 17.14
C VAL A 101 -7.86 -21.28 18.48
N LYS A 102 -7.97 -20.36 19.45
CA LYS A 102 -7.41 -20.54 20.80
C LYS A 102 -8.05 -21.73 21.53
N ASN A 103 -9.37 -21.88 21.37
CA ASN A 103 -10.08 -22.99 21.99
C ASN A 103 -9.72 -24.35 21.37
N ALA A 104 -9.53 -24.40 20.04
CA ALA A 104 -9.08 -25.61 19.35
C ALA A 104 -7.67 -26.05 19.78
N LEU A 105 -6.76 -25.10 20.02
CA LEU A 105 -5.41 -25.39 20.50
C LEU A 105 -5.40 -25.95 21.94
N ASN A 106 -6.29 -25.47 22.79
CA ASN A 106 -6.39 -25.96 24.16
C ASN A 106 -6.94 -27.40 24.23
N THR A 107 -7.84 -27.78 23.31
CA THR A 107 -8.35 -29.16 23.24
C THR A 107 -7.31 -30.17 22.74
N VAL A 108 -6.42 -29.74 21.81
CA VAL A 108 -5.31 -30.60 21.35
C VAL A 108 -4.28 -30.84 22.46
N LYS A 109 -4.03 -29.87 23.32
CA LYS A 109 -3.07 -29.98 24.43
C LYS A 109 -3.52 -31.02 25.48
N SER A 110 -4.82 -31.08 25.77
CA SER A 110 -5.36 -32.02 26.77
C SER A 110 -5.37 -33.48 26.30
N LEU A 111 -5.34 -33.74 24.97
CA LEU A 111 -5.32 -35.07 24.40
C LEU A 111 -3.93 -35.75 24.42
N LEU A 112 -2.85 -34.96 24.52
CA LEU A 112 -1.47 -35.47 24.49
C LEU A 112 -0.91 -35.95 25.86
N GLU A 113 -1.58 -35.63 26.96
CA GLU A 113 -1.04 -35.90 28.30
C GLU A 113 -1.39 -37.31 28.90
N LEU A 114 -2.15 -38.16 28.22
CA LEU A 114 -2.83 -39.28 28.89
C LEU A 114 -2.35 -40.71 28.62
N ARG A 115 -1.16 -40.99 28.04
CA ARG A 115 -0.74 -42.41 27.90
C ARG A 115 0.75 -42.66 28.09
N ARG A 116 1.18 -42.98 29.26
CA ARG A 116 2.61 -43.40 29.38
C ARG A 116 3.07 -44.48 30.33
N ASP A 117 2.39 -44.90 31.35
CA ASP A 117 3.10 -45.56 32.47
C ASP A 117 2.94 -47.07 32.71
N ASP A 118 2.13 -47.80 31.93
CA ASP A 118 1.78 -49.18 32.33
C ASP A 118 2.59 -50.30 31.67
N LEU A 119 3.41 -50.05 30.72
CA LEU A 119 4.13 -51.11 29.94
C LEU A 119 5.46 -51.55 30.53
N LYS A 120 6.00 -50.85 31.49
CA LYS A 120 7.36 -51.11 31.98
C LYS A 120 7.52 -52.26 33.00
N LYS A 121 6.45 -52.62 33.74
CA LYS A 121 6.54 -53.57 34.83
C LYS A 121 6.60 -55.03 34.41
N LEU A 122 6.00 -55.42 33.36
CA LEU A 122 5.83 -56.82 32.96
C LEU A 122 7.06 -57.48 32.33
N TRP A 123 8.01 -56.74 31.91
CA TRP A 123 9.17 -57.27 31.19
C TRP A 123 10.29 -57.77 32.11
N HIS A 124 10.40 -57.22 33.33
CA HIS A 124 11.54 -57.50 34.22
C HIS A 124 11.48 -58.86 34.93
N GLU A 125 10.30 -59.37 35.15
CA GLU A 125 10.15 -60.58 35.98
C GLU A 125 10.50 -61.92 35.26
N ASN A 126 10.42 -61.95 33.92
CA ASN A 126 10.58 -63.22 33.19
C ASN A 126 12.04 -63.59 32.90
N ALA A 127 12.94 -62.65 33.06
CA ALA A 127 14.34 -62.87 32.69
C ALA A 127 15.19 -63.62 33.74
N GLN A 128 14.77 -63.53 35.01
CA GLN A 128 15.62 -64.06 36.11
C GLN A 128 15.58 -65.56 36.35
N GLN A 129 14.53 -66.30 35.97
CA GLN A 129 14.37 -67.72 36.30
C GLN A 129 15.10 -68.73 35.39
N LYS A 130 15.48 -68.24 34.16
CA LYS A 130 16.08 -69.17 33.20
C LYS A 130 17.58 -69.42 33.31
N SER A 131 18.29 -68.65 34.10
CA SER A 131 19.75 -68.54 34.03
C SER A 131 20.56 -69.65 34.65
N VAL A 132 20.00 -70.48 35.49
CA VAL A 132 20.77 -71.49 36.30
C VAL A 132 20.90 -72.86 35.61
N CYS A 133 19.90 -73.31 34.85
CA CYS A 133 19.93 -74.60 34.14
C CYS A 133 20.79 -74.62 32.85
N GLU A 134 21.21 -73.42 32.43
CA GLU A 134 21.79 -73.31 31.08
C GLU A 134 23.31 -73.27 31.00
N ILE A 135 24.03 -73.32 32.15
CA ILE A 135 25.49 -73.03 32.14
C ILE A 135 26.29 -74.11 31.41
N MET A 136 25.84 -75.32 31.40
CA MET A 136 26.54 -76.40 30.73
C MET A 136 26.23 -76.54 29.23
N ALA A 137 24.93 -76.17 28.83
CA ALA A 137 24.58 -76.07 27.44
C ALA A 137 25.22 -74.84 26.84
N LYS A 138 25.50 -73.83 27.65
CA LYS A 138 26.00 -72.52 27.25
C LYS A 138 27.45 -72.46 26.82
N LEU A 139 28.28 -73.36 27.24
CA LEU A 139 29.69 -73.54 26.69
C LEU A 139 29.70 -74.01 25.26
N GLU A 140 28.77 -74.85 24.88
CA GLU A 140 28.56 -75.27 23.52
C GLU A 140 27.90 -74.16 22.64
N GLU A 141 26.92 -73.49 23.22
CA GLU A 141 26.34 -72.30 22.59
C GLU A 141 27.39 -71.20 22.41
N LEU A 142 28.29 -71.00 23.37
CA LEU A 142 29.34 -69.99 23.30
C LEU A 142 30.35 -70.24 22.16
N ARG A 143 30.60 -71.46 21.82
CA ARG A 143 31.47 -71.88 20.70
C ARG A 143 30.81 -71.60 19.36
N GLU A 144 29.50 -71.69 19.25
CA GLU A 144 28.74 -71.43 18.04
C GLU A 144 28.28 -69.96 17.94
N ALA A 145 28.41 -69.17 19.02
CA ALA A 145 27.95 -67.84 19.13
C ALA A 145 28.48 -66.88 18.00
N PRO A 146 29.80 -66.93 17.61
CA PRO A 146 30.26 -66.03 16.56
C PRO A 146 29.58 -66.22 15.22
N SER A 147 29.47 -67.50 14.77
CA SER A 147 28.80 -67.78 13.49
C SER A 147 27.30 -67.56 13.52
N LYS A 148 26.70 -67.80 14.66
CA LYS A 148 25.29 -67.49 14.90
C LYS A 148 25.02 -65.99 14.88
N ILE A 149 25.87 -65.18 15.51
CA ILE A 149 25.81 -63.73 15.47
C ILE A 149 25.92 -63.18 14.05
N GLU A 150 26.88 -63.69 13.27
CA GLU A 150 27.09 -63.29 11.87
C GLU A 150 25.86 -63.61 10.99
N SER A 151 25.28 -64.80 11.17
CA SER A 151 24.08 -65.23 10.47
C SER A 151 22.84 -64.37 10.84
N LEU A 152 22.73 -63.98 12.13
CA LEU A 152 21.66 -63.11 12.62
C LEU A 152 21.81 -61.66 12.13
N ILE A 153 23.04 -61.18 12.06
CA ILE A 153 23.34 -59.87 11.45
C ILE A 153 22.94 -59.85 9.96
N ALA A 154 23.28 -60.93 9.22
CA ALA A 154 22.91 -61.05 7.82
C ALA A 154 21.39 -61.14 7.55
N LYS A 155 20.63 -61.61 8.58
CA LYS A 155 19.17 -61.70 8.56
C LYS A 155 18.48 -60.45 9.17
N GLU A 156 19.23 -59.43 9.59
CA GLU A 156 18.72 -58.23 10.27
C GLU A 156 17.97 -58.49 11.59
N GLN A 157 18.26 -59.63 12.24
CA GLN A 157 17.66 -60.01 13.53
C GLN A 157 18.49 -59.46 14.71
N TYR A 158 18.56 -58.15 14.84
CA TYR A 158 19.49 -57.44 15.74
C TYR A 158 19.26 -57.73 17.21
N GLN A 159 17.97 -57.86 17.63
CA GLN A 159 17.65 -58.20 19.02
C GLN A 159 18.21 -59.53 19.42
N GLN A 160 18.01 -60.56 18.61
CA GLN A 160 18.55 -61.90 18.87
C GLN A 160 20.09 -61.92 18.81
N ALA A 161 20.69 -61.13 17.93
CA ALA A 161 22.14 -61.00 17.89
C ALA A 161 22.66 -60.29 19.18
N ALA A 162 21.99 -59.23 19.64
CA ALA A 162 22.33 -58.53 20.88
C ALA A 162 22.15 -59.43 22.13
N ASP A 163 21.05 -60.19 22.16
CA ASP A 163 20.83 -61.18 23.19
C ASP A 163 21.99 -62.21 23.24
N THR A 164 22.36 -62.76 22.08
CA THR A 164 23.48 -63.72 22.01
C THR A 164 24.80 -63.12 22.44
N VAL A 165 25.08 -61.87 22.08
CA VAL A 165 26.31 -61.14 22.49
C VAL A 165 26.29 -60.87 23.99
N THR A 166 25.17 -60.36 24.56
CA THR A 166 25.05 -60.03 26.00
C THR A 166 25.03 -61.24 26.85
N GLU A 167 24.36 -62.31 26.42
CA GLU A 167 24.42 -63.62 27.13
C GLU A 167 25.85 -64.20 27.11
N SER A 168 26.51 -64.11 25.97
CA SER A 168 27.89 -64.53 25.86
C SER A 168 28.83 -63.70 26.73
N ARG A 169 28.66 -62.38 26.79
CA ARG A 169 29.41 -61.50 27.68
C ARG A 169 29.15 -61.84 29.17
N LYS A 170 27.89 -62.03 29.57
CA LYS A 170 27.52 -62.34 30.91
C LYS A 170 28.11 -63.72 31.36
N LEU A 171 28.11 -64.67 30.46
CA LEU A 171 28.67 -65.95 30.70
C LEU A 171 30.20 -65.88 30.86
N ILE A 172 30.89 -65.16 29.97
CA ILE A 172 32.35 -64.97 29.99
C ILE A 172 32.76 -64.17 31.25
N ASN A 173 32.12 -63.07 31.60
CA ASN A 173 32.48 -62.21 32.70
C ASN A 173 31.99 -62.72 34.06
N GLY A 174 31.05 -63.65 34.05
CA GLY A 174 30.48 -64.27 35.31
C GLY A 174 31.24 -65.53 35.80
N ARG A 175 30.54 -66.67 35.76
CA ARG A 175 31.09 -67.93 36.28
C ARG A 175 32.23 -68.52 35.43
N LEU A 176 32.37 -68.03 34.18
CA LEU A 176 33.37 -68.57 33.27
C LEU A 176 34.65 -67.71 33.17
N SER A 177 34.71 -66.58 33.88
CA SER A 177 35.82 -65.61 33.82
C SER A 177 37.19 -66.16 34.28
N ARG A 178 37.22 -67.39 34.88
CA ARG A 178 38.43 -68.05 35.34
C ARG A 178 39.04 -69.03 34.27
N ILE A 179 38.46 -69.10 33.06
CA ILE A 179 38.92 -70.05 32.03
C ILE A 179 39.78 -69.28 30.99
N GLU A 180 41.11 -69.47 31.07
CA GLU A 180 42.07 -68.75 30.21
C GLU A 180 41.86 -68.98 28.67
N GLY A 181 41.28 -70.10 28.23
CA GLY A 181 40.99 -70.41 26.85
C GLY A 181 39.88 -69.57 26.17
N LEU A 182 39.11 -68.78 26.95
CA LEU A 182 38.00 -67.99 26.46
C LEU A 182 38.41 -66.58 26.08
N SER A 183 39.65 -66.19 26.34
CA SER A 183 40.12 -64.82 25.98
C SER A 183 40.04 -64.44 24.48
N HIS A 184 40.35 -65.43 23.60
CA HIS A 184 40.25 -65.28 22.16
C HIS A 184 38.78 -65.11 21.71
N LEU A 185 37.93 -66.00 22.23
CA LEU A 185 36.45 -65.87 21.96
C LEU A 185 35.87 -64.61 22.52
N ALA A 186 36.33 -64.15 23.67
CA ALA A 186 35.91 -62.88 24.25
C ALA A 186 36.27 -61.70 23.34
N SER A 187 37.46 -61.64 22.79
CA SER A 187 37.93 -60.62 21.88
C SER A 187 37.16 -60.64 20.54
N GLU A 188 36.82 -61.84 20.07
CA GLU A 188 36.05 -62.03 18.85
C GLU A 188 34.58 -61.61 19.03
N ILE A 189 33.97 -61.99 20.11
CA ILE A 189 32.60 -61.52 20.47
C ILE A 189 32.58 -60.00 20.60
N GLU A 190 33.61 -59.39 21.17
CA GLU A 190 33.72 -57.94 21.31
C GLU A 190 33.91 -57.21 19.94
N ARG A 191 34.61 -57.90 19.02
CA ARG A 191 34.70 -57.42 17.63
C ARG A 191 33.32 -57.48 16.95
N PHE A 192 32.56 -58.58 17.07
CA PHE A 192 31.23 -58.70 16.51
C PHE A 192 30.24 -57.78 17.16
N ALA A 193 30.35 -57.50 18.48
CA ALA A 193 29.55 -56.50 19.16
C ALA A 193 29.74 -55.10 18.52
N ARG A 194 30.99 -54.72 18.26
CA ARG A 194 31.29 -53.45 17.56
C ARG A 194 30.71 -53.40 16.14
N VAL A 195 30.85 -54.48 15.37
CA VAL A 195 30.24 -54.55 14.03
C VAL A 195 28.72 -54.52 14.11
N LEU A 196 28.13 -55.17 15.09
CA LEU A 196 26.68 -55.15 15.30
C LEU A 196 26.17 -53.73 15.66
N ILE A 197 26.86 -53.02 16.55
CA ILE A 197 26.56 -51.63 16.91
C ILE A 197 26.64 -50.70 15.69
N GLU A 198 27.67 -50.87 14.86
CA GLU A 198 27.84 -50.11 13.63
C GLU A 198 26.72 -50.39 12.64
N LYS A 199 26.32 -51.64 12.45
CA LYS A 199 25.20 -52.02 11.58
C LYS A 199 23.84 -51.55 12.11
N ILE A 200 23.61 -51.61 13.41
CA ILE A 200 22.39 -51.09 14.00
C ILE A 200 22.34 -49.58 13.83
N ASN A 201 23.44 -48.85 14.07
CA ASN A 201 23.52 -47.39 13.83
C ASN A 201 23.27 -47.04 12.37
N GLU A 202 23.85 -47.80 11.41
CA GLU A 202 23.58 -47.63 9.98
C GLU A 202 22.09 -47.83 9.65
N THR A 203 21.47 -48.88 10.23
CA THR A 203 20.05 -49.18 10.03
C THR A 203 19.16 -48.07 10.66
N LEU A 204 19.50 -47.61 11.86
CA LEU A 204 18.80 -46.49 12.49
C LEU A 204 18.90 -45.20 11.66
N VAL A 205 20.08 -44.86 11.16
CA VAL A 205 20.26 -43.70 10.27
C VAL A 205 19.42 -43.86 9.01
N ASN A 206 19.35 -45.05 8.44
CA ASN A 206 18.49 -45.31 7.28
C ASN A 206 17.02 -45.13 7.59
N MET A 207 16.53 -45.63 8.72
CA MET A 207 15.12 -45.47 9.13
C MET A 207 14.77 -44.04 9.55
N LEU A 208 15.67 -43.35 10.24
CA LEU A 208 15.44 -42.01 10.76
C LEU A 208 15.57 -40.92 9.70
N VAL A 209 16.45 -41.09 8.71
CA VAL A 209 16.78 -40.08 7.73
C VAL A 209 16.49 -40.53 6.28
N VAL A 210 17.06 -41.69 5.86
CA VAL A 210 17.05 -42.07 4.43
C VAL A 210 15.62 -42.44 3.99
N GLU A 211 14.93 -43.31 4.72
CA GLU A 211 13.59 -43.78 4.34
C GLU A 211 12.57 -42.66 4.27
N PRO A 212 12.49 -41.72 5.25
CA PRO A 212 11.61 -40.53 5.15
C PRO A 212 11.90 -39.66 3.95
N PHE A 213 13.16 -39.44 3.60
CA PHE A 213 13.54 -38.63 2.45
C PHE A 213 13.22 -39.33 1.12
N GLU A 214 13.59 -40.62 1.00
CA GLU A 214 13.35 -41.42 -0.21
C GLU A 214 11.86 -41.60 -0.51
N LYS A 215 11.01 -41.71 0.51
CA LYS A 215 9.55 -41.81 0.36
C LYS A 215 8.97 -40.66 -0.49
N HIS A 216 9.42 -39.45 -0.29
CA HIS A 216 9.00 -38.29 -1.06
C HIS A 216 9.66 -38.27 -2.45
N LEU A 217 10.92 -38.70 -2.58
CA LEU A 217 11.65 -38.74 -3.85
C LEU A 217 11.13 -39.80 -4.80
N ILE A 218 10.67 -40.96 -4.30
CA ILE A 218 10.12 -42.04 -5.11
C ILE A 218 8.93 -41.57 -5.96
N HIS A 219 8.09 -40.72 -5.40
CA HIS A 219 6.96 -40.18 -6.16
C HIS A 219 7.43 -39.33 -7.34
N MET A 220 8.48 -38.54 -7.15
CA MET A 220 9.03 -37.70 -8.20
C MET A 220 9.76 -38.49 -9.27
N ILE A 221 10.58 -39.45 -8.88
CA ILE A 221 11.42 -40.20 -9.84
C ILE A 221 10.60 -41.05 -10.80
N ARG A 222 9.38 -41.43 -10.42
CA ARG A 222 8.44 -42.15 -11.30
C ARG A 222 7.96 -41.33 -12.49
N THR A 223 8.01 -40.00 -12.39
CA THR A 223 7.59 -39.07 -13.45
C THR A 223 8.74 -38.73 -14.40
N VAL A 224 10.00 -39.14 -14.08
CA VAL A 224 11.19 -38.81 -14.87
C VAL A 224 11.43 -39.89 -15.92
N PRO A 225 11.80 -39.55 -17.18
CA PRO A 225 12.13 -40.50 -18.23
C PRO A 225 13.34 -41.36 -17.86
N GLU A 226 13.29 -42.69 -18.10
CA GLU A 226 14.33 -43.66 -17.73
C GLU A 226 15.72 -43.32 -18.29
N GLN A 227 15.80 -42.73 -19.47
CA GLN A 227 17.06 -42.31 -20.10
C GLN A 227 17.86 -41.30 -19.26
N ARG A 228 17.16 -40.42 -18.51
CA ARG A 228 17.81 -39.45 -17.62
C ARG A 228 18.20 -40.05 -16.29
N ILE A 229 17.43 -41.00 -15.81
CA ILE A 229 17.68 -41.69 -14.52
C ILE A 229 19.01 -42.46 -14.57
N GLN A 230 19.33 -43.01 -15.71
CA GLN A 230 20.59 -43.82 -15.90
C GLN A 230 21.88 -42.99 -15.77
N GLN A 231 21.79 -41.66 -15.86
CA GLN A 231 22.95 -40.77 -15.74
C GLN A 231 23.47 -40.63 -14.31
N ASN A 232 22.67 -41.00 -13.32
CA ASN A 232 23.04 -40.88 -11.91
C ASN A 232 22.79 -42.21 -11.17
N SER A 233 23.80 -42.70 -10.50
CA SER A 233 23.77 -43.98 -9.81
C SER A 233 22.75 -44.01 -8.66
N TYR A 234 22.59 -42.89 -7.93
CA TYR A 234 21.61 -42.76 -6.86
C TYR A 234 20.19 -42.80 -7.41
N CYS A 235 19.92 -42.05 -8.47
CA CYS A 235 18.61 -42.03 -9.12
C CYS A 235 18.23 -43.39 -9.67
N SER A 236 19.18 -44.12 -10.26
CA SER A 236 18.99 -45.49 -10.76
C SER A 236 18.66 -46.45 -9.63
N ALA A 237 19.36 -46.36 -8.51
CA ALA A 237 19.07 -47.20 -7.32
C ALA A 237 17.69 -46.87 -6.73
N LEU A 238 17.34 -45.59 -6.64
CA LEU A 238 16.05 -45.14 -6.14
C LEU A 238 14.89 -45.58 -7.05
N PHE A 239 15.10 -45.52 -8.38
CA PHE A 239 14.13 -46.01 -9.36
C PHE A 239 13.91 -47.50 -9.24
N ALA A 240 14.99 -48.31 -9.08
CA ALA A 240 14.88 -49.72 -8.82
C ALA A 240 14.08 -50.04 -7.55
N LYS A 241 14.34 -49.31 -6.45
CA LYS A 241 13.55 -49.40 -5.21
C LYS A 241 12.08 -49.04 -5.45
N SER A 242 11.78 -48.08 -6.33
CA SER A 242 10.41 -47.68 -6.63
C SER A 242 9.59 -48.77 -7.32
N ARG A 243 10.25 -49.68 -8.03
CA ARG A 243 9.62 -50.83 -8.75
C ARG A 243 9.37 -52.03 -7.85
N THR A 244 10.21 -52.24 -6.84
CA THR A 244 10.09 -53.41 -5.93
C THR A 244 8.98 -53.29 -4.88
N GLY A 245 8.29 -52.15 -4.84
CA GLY A 245 7.24 -51.87 -3.86
C GLY A 245 7.86 -51.56 -2.49
N PHE A 246 7.62 -50.38 -1.97
CA PHE A 246 7.92 -50.11 -0.56
C PHE A 246 6.97 -50.97 0.27
N LEU A 247 7.48 -52.07 0.80
CA LEU A 247 6.76 -52.85 1.79
C LEU A 247 6.56 -51.93 2.99
N THR A 248 5.34 -51.62 3.31
CA THR A 248 4.90 -50.88 4.50
C THR A 248 5.02 -51.81 5.73
N ASP A 249 6.24 -52.23 6.03
CA ASP A 249 6.46 -52.79 7.34
C ASP A 249 6.49 -51.68 8.38
N PRO A 250 5.89 -51.88 9.54
CA PRO A 250 5.83 -50.87 10.57
C PRO A 250 7.24 -50.53 11.03
N SER A 251 7.79 -49.41 10.49
CA SER A 251 9.11 -48.88 10.89
C SER A 251 9.24 -48.74 12.42
N LYS A 252 8.14 -48.55 13.11
CA LYS A 252 8.05 -48.47 14.57
C LYS A 252 8.61 -49.71 15.29
N SER A 253 8.24 -50.90 14.84
CA SER A 253 8.77 -52.16 15.46
C SER A 253 10.24 -52.34 15.20
N ARG A 254 10.75 -51.93 14.04
CA ARG A 254 12.19 -52.04 13.68
C ARG A 254 13.05 -51.07 14.49
N ILE A 255 12.58 -49.82 14.70
CA ILE A 255 13.25 -48.82 15.56
C ILE A 255 13.30 -49.33 17.02
N VAL A 256 12.20 -49.85 17.53
CA VAL A 256 12.17 -50.41 18.90
C VAL A 256 13.16 -51.53 19.06
N ILE A 257 13.15 -52.50 18.13
CA ILE A 257 14.08 -53.62 18.12
C ILE A 257 15.55 -53.18 18.07
N SER A 258 15.86 -52.20 17.24
CA SER A 258 17.21 -51.66 17.11
C SER A 258 17.68 -50.95 18.39
N VAL A 259 16.82 -50.16 19.00
CA VAL A 259 17.13 -49.44 20.24
C VAL A 259 17.25 -50.39 21.43
N GLU A 260 16.39 -51.39 21.51
CA GLU A 260 16.51 -52.45 22.52
C GLU A 260 17.80 -53.25 22.38
N ALA A 261 18.15 -53.60 21.15
CA ALA A 261 19.43 -54.31 20.88
C ALA A 261 20.64 -53.46 21.29
N LEU A 262 20.66 -52.19 21.04
CA LEU A 262 21.74 -51.29 21.47
C LEU A 262 21.79 -51.13 22.98
N SER A 263 20.61 -50.97 23.62
CA SER A 263 20.55 -50.84 25.07
C SER A 263 21.09 -52.11 25.80
N MET A 264 20.93 -53.27 25.17
CA MET A 264 21.50 -54.54 25.66
C MET A 264 22.99 -54.61 25.50
N LEU A 265 23.53 -54.09 24.39
CA LEU A 265 24.95 -54.18 24.06
C LEU A 265 25.83 -53.22 24.86
N GLU A 266 25.38 -52.02 25.14
CA GLU A 266 26.20 -50.94 25.73
C GLU A 266 25.80 -50.54 27.15
N GLU A 267 24.88 -51.24 27.85
CA GLU A 267 24.53 -51.02 29.27
C GLU A 267 24.39 -49.57 29.68
N ARG A 268 23.70 -48.74 28.95
CA ARG A 268 23.51 -47.27 29.13
C ARG A 268 24.65 -46.36 28.68
N ASN A 269 25.76 -46.84 28.14
CA ASN A 269 26.88 -46.04 27.61
C ASN A 269 26.78 -45.85 26.09
N TRP A 270 25.60 -46.06 25.51
CA TRP A 270 25.40 -45.85 24.08
C TRP A 270 25.66 -44.39 23.69
N ASP A 271 26.60 -44.23 22.75
CA ASP A 271 26.99 -42.92 22.22
C ASP A 271 25.96 -42.37 21.21
N ILE A 272 24.89 -41.79 21.77
CA ILE A 272 23.82 -41.13 20.97
C ILE A 272 24.39 -39.96 20.18
N ASP A 273 25.37 -39.25 20.70
CA ASP A 273 25.96 -38.10 20.05
C ASP A 273 26.67 -38.51 18.75
N ARG A 274 27.29 -39.69 18.72
CA ARG A 274 27.84 -40.30 17.50
C ARG A 274 26.72 -40.61 16.48
N LEU A 275 25.61 -41.20 16.91
CA LEU A 275 24.48 -41.48 16.03
C LEU A 275 23.89 -40.16 15.45
N MET A 276 23.72 -39.15 16.29
CA MET A 276 23.22 -37.84 15.85
C MET A 276 24.16 -37.17 14.85
N MET A 277 25.46 -37.33 15.01
CA MET A 277 26.47 -36.87 14.06
C MET A 277 26.38 -37.62 12.72
N LEU A 278 26.15 -38.95 12.74
CA LEU A 278 25.90 -39.72 11.52
C LEU A 278 24.59 -39.27 10.83
N CYS A 279 23.54 -39.04 11.59
CA CYS A 279 22.29 -38.49 11.08
C CYS A 279 22.50 -37.12 10.42
N LYS A 280 23.28 -36.23 11.02
CA LYS A 280 23.64 -34.93 10.45
C LYS A 280 24.32 -35.08 9.08
N ASN A 281 25.38 -35.89 9.03
CA ASN A 281 26.11 -36.11 7.78
C ASN A 281 25.20 -36.74 6.69
N MET A 282 24.25 -37.57 7.11
CA MET A 282 23.31 -38.19 6.19
C MET A 282 22.26 -37.21 5.72
N ILE A 283 21.76 -36.29 6.58
CA ILE A 283 20.85 -35.19 6.20
C ILE A 283 21.49 -34.33 5.11
N ASP A 284 22.76 -33.92 5.31
CA ASP A 284 23.50 -33.12 4.34
C ASP A 284 23.61 -33.85 2.98
N LYS A 285 23.90 -35.15 3.01
CA LYS A 285 23.98 -35.99 1.80
C LYS A 285 22.63 -36.14 1.11
N MET A 286 21.56 -36.36 1.89
CA MET A 286 20.22 -36.53 1.35
C MET A 286 19.66 -35.23 0.74
N ILE A 287 20.01 -34.08 1.28
CA ILE A 287 19.68 -32.78 0.68
C ILE A 287 20.35 -32.64 -0.69
N VAL A 288 21.64 -32.98 -0.80
CA VAL A 288 22.35 -32.98 -2.08
C VAL A 288 21.71 -33.94 -3.09
N ASN A 289 21.34 -35.15 -2.64
CA ASN A 289 20.65 -36.12 -3.48
C ASN A 289 19.27 -35.61 -3.94
N THR A 290 18.52 -34.95 -3.05
CA THR A 290 17.21 -34.31 -3.37
C THR A 290 17.38 -33.27 -4.46
N VAL A 291 18.39 -32.39 -4.34
CA VAL A 291 18.70 -31.39 -5.35
C VAL A 291 19.06 -32.03 -6.70
N GLN A 292 19.83 -33.12 -6.68
CA GLN A 292 20.19 -33.86 -7.91
C GLN A 292 18.95 -34.47 -8.60
N VAL A 293 18.08 -35.12 -7.82
CA VAL A 293 16.81 -35.67 -8.35
C VAL A 293 15.95 -34.56 -8.96
N MET A 294 15.87 -33.42 -8.31
CA MET A 294 15.16 -32.25 -8.83
C MET A 294 15.76 -31.73 -10.14
N LYS A 295 17.12 -31.62 -10.22
CA LYS A 295 17.79 -31.16 -11.44
C LYS A 295 17.51 -32.11 -12.61
N ILE A 296 17.56 -33.40 -12.39
CA ILE A 296 17.28 -34.41 -13.42
C ILE A 296 15.81 -34.36 -13.83
N GLY A 297 14.89 -34.24 -12.88
CA GLY A 297 13.45 -34.13 -13.13
C GLY A 297 13.09 -32.90 -13.96
N ALA A 298 13.62 -31.75 -13.60
CA ALA A 298 13.37 -30.46 -14.25
C ALA A 298 14.24 -30.22 -15.51
N ASN A 299 15.17 -31.13 -15.86
CA ASN A 299 16.12 -30.93 -16.95
C ASN A 299 16.99 -29.67 -16.80
N ILE A 300 17.46 -29.43 -15.59
CA ILE A 300 18.33 -28.31 -15.28
C ILE A 300 19.78 -28.77 -15.41
N ASP A 301 20.48 -28.23 -16.42
CA ASP A 301 21.88 -28.43 -16.68
C ASP A 301 22.65 -27.12 -16.50
N GLU A 302 23.98 -27.13 -16.59
CA GLU A 302 24.83 -25.94 -16.51
C GLU A 302 24.48 -24.86 -17.58
N SER A 303 23.82 -25.28 -18.68
CA SER A 303 23.38 -24.42 -19.78
C SER A 303 21.95 -23.91 -19.64
N ASN A 304 21.14 -24.49 -18.73
CA ASN A 304 19.75 -24.16 -18.55
C ASN A 304 19.43 -23.95 -17.05
N GLU A 305 19.49 -22.69 -16.61
CA GLU A 305 19.19 -22.33 -15.23
C GLU A 305 17.69 -22.58 -14.91
N GLY A 306 17.42 -23.19 -13.77
CA GLY A 306 16.06 -23.40 -13.30
C GLY A 306 15.38 -22.09 -12.92
N ASP A 307 14.05 -22.10 -12.98
CA ASP A 307 13.20 -20.98 -12.58
C ASP A 307 12.91 -21.00 -11.06
N THR A 308 12.44 -19.90 -10.54
CA THR A 308 12.01 -19.74 -9.13
C THR A 308 10.92 -20.73 -8.72
N SER A 309 10.12 -21.25 -9.66
CA SER A 309 9.16 -22.33 -9.44
C SER A 309 9.83 -23.63 -8.99
N HIS A 310 10.98 -23.96 -9.53
CA HIS A 310 11.76 -25.13 -9.13
C HIS A 310 12.35 -24.98 -7.73
N LEU A 311 12.76 -23.75 -7.37
CA LEU A 311 13.19 -23.44 -6.01
C LEU A 311 12.04 -23.62 -5.00
N LYS A 312 10.83 -23.17 -5.35
CA LYS A 312 9.64 -23.40 -4.53
C LYS A 312 9.37 -24.88 -4.31
N GLN A 313 9.42 -25.67 -5.37
CA GLN A 313 9.22 -27.11 -5.30
C GLN A 313 10.31 -27.80 -4.45
N LEU A 314 11.60 -27.39 -4.61
CA LEU A 314 12.67 -27.89 -3.77
C LEU A 314 12.42 -27.62 -2.29
N MET A 315 12.10 -26.38 -1.93
CA MET A 315 11.88 -26.00 -0.54
C MET A 315 10.67 -26.72 0.07
N GLN A 316 9.60 -26.89 -0.70
CA GLN A 316 8.43 -27.66 -0.28
C GLN A 316 8.79 -29.14 -0.05
N LEU A 317 9.57 -29.72 -0.94
CA LEU A 317 10.01 -31.10 -0.83
C LEU A 317 10.92 -31.29 0.38
N LEU A 318 11.90 -30.42 0.60
CA LEU A 318 12.79 -30.45 1.75
C LEU A 318 12.01 -30.29 3.06
N SER A 319 11.04 -29.38 3.12
CA SER A 319 10.17 -29.21 4.30
C SER A 319 9.41 -30.51 4.61
N ALA A 320 8.78 -31.12 3.61
CA ALA A 320 8.04 -32.37 3.79
C ALA A 320 8.95 -33.55 4.21
N GLN A 321 10.15 -33.62 3.66
CA GLN A 321 11.15 -34.62 4.03
C GLN A 321 11.60 -34.46 5.49
N LEU A 322 11.93 -33.21 5.90
CA LEU A 322 12.37 -32.93 7.27
C LEU A 322 11.25 -33.12 8.28
N GLU A 323 10.01 -32.78 7.94
CA GLU A 323 8.84 -33.03 8.78
C GLU A 323 8.62 -34.54 8.95
N SER A 324 8.72 -35.31 7.89
CA SER A 324 8.63 -36.78 7.94
C SER A 324 9.74 -37.38 8.78
N ALA A 325 11.00 -36.94 8.60
CA ALA A 325 12.12 -37.38 9.42
C ALA A 325 11.98 -36.96 10.89
N SER A 326 11.42 -35.75 11.17
CA SER A 326 11.14 -35.29 12.53
C SER A 326 10.18 -36.22 13.27
N GLN A 327 9.14 -36.69 12.58
CA GLN A 327 8.18 -37.64 13.20
C GLN A 327 8.90 -38.92 13.66
N GLN A 328 9.81 -39.46 12.84
CA GLN A 328 10.61 -40.63 13.21
C GLN A 328 11.54 -40.31 14.39
N HIS A 329 12.17 -39.14 14.41
CA HIS A 329 13.03 -38.72 15.51
C HIS A 329 12.25 -38.46 16.83
N VAL A 330 11.02 -38.00 16.75
CA VAL A 330 10.15 -37.86 17.94
C VAL A 330 9.83 -39.24 18.52
N GLU A 331 9.45 -40.20 17.68
CA GLU A 331 9.21 -41.59 18.13
C GLU A 331 10.48 -42.23 18.70
N PHE A 332 11.61 -42.04 18.03
CA PHE A 332 12.92 -42.51 18.51
C PHE A 332 13.32 -41.82 19.83
N GLY A 333 13.14 -40.48 19.93
CA GLY A 333 13.43 -39.72 21.14
C GLY A 333 12.63 -40.18 22.34
N GLN A 334 11.37 -40.53 22.16
CA GLN A 334 10.52 -41.10 23.22
C GLN A 334 11.02 -42.45 23.70
N LEU A 335 11.59 -43.27 22.80
CA LEU A 335 12.19 -44.54 23.17
C LEU A 335 13.53 -44.37 23.92
N VAL A 336 14.36 -43.45 23.43
CA VAL A 336 15.64 -43.11 24.06
C VAL A 336 15.41 -42.47 25.43
N GLU A 337 14.42 -41.64 25.60
CA GLU A 337 14.06 -41.05 26.87
C GLU A 337 13.65 -42.13 27.91
N LYS A 338 12.84 -43.11 27.45
CA LYS A 338 12.45 -44.25 28.30
C LYS A 338 13.62 -45.13 28.73
N ILE A 339 14.56 -45.32 27.84
CA ILE A 339 15.66 -46.30 28.08
C ILE A 339 16.86 -45.64 28.75
N LEU A 340 17.25 -44.43 28.28
CA LEU A 340 18.46 -43.74 28.68
C LEU A 340 18.21 -42.45 29.47
N GLY A 341 16.95 -42.01 29.54
CA GLY A 341 16.59 -40.75 30.23
C GLY A 341 17.07 -39.47 29.53
N ARG A 342 17.47 -39.52 28.24
CA ARG A 342 17.92 -38.36 27.46
C ARG A 342 16.77 -37.81 26.62
N THR A 343 16.57 -36.47 26.66
CA THR A 343 15.51 -35.75 25.97
C THR A 343 16.01 -34.86 24.81
N ASP A 344 17.31 -34.85 24.58
CA ASP A 344 17.96 -33.90 23.64
C ASP A 344 18.02 -34.38 22.17
N VAL A 345 17.50 -35.58 21.89
CA VAL A 345 17.55 -36.20 20.54
C VAL A 345 16.82 -35.34 19.50
N VAL A 346 15.60 -34.95 19.81
CA VAL A 346 14.76 -34.12 18.89
C VAL A 346 15.38 -32.75 18.68
N THR A 347 15.93 -32.18 19.75
CA THR A 347 16.62 -30.88 19.70
C THR A 347 17.87 -30.94 18.83
N SER A 348 18.65 -32.02 18.98
CA SER A 348 19.88 -32.27 18.19
C SER A 348 19.56 -32.46 16.71
N PHE A 349 18.49 -33.22 16.38
CA PHE A 349 18.01 -33.38 15.01
C PHE A 349 17.65 -32.02 14.39
N TRP A 350 16.80 -31.24 15.05
CA TRP A 350 16.36 -29.96 14.52
C TRP A 350 17.49 -28.95 14.38
N ARG A 351 18.47 -28.97 15.29
CA ARG A 351 19.68 -28.13 15.14
C ARG A 351 20.46 -28.50 13.89
N SER A 352 20.64 -29.82 13.63
CA SER A 352 21.29 -30.30 12.43
C SER A 352 20.50 -30.00 11.16
N ALA A 353 19.19 -30.20 11.18
CA ALA A 353 18.30 -29.89 10.07
C ALA A 353 18.29 -28.39 9.72
N GLN A 354 18.21 -27.52 10.73
CA GLN A 354 18.27 -26.07 10.54
C GLN A 354 19.61 -25.63 9.93
N SER A 355 20.74 -26.16 10.43
CA SER A 355 22.06 -25.86 9.87
C SER A 355 22.17 -26.28 8.40
N ALA A 356 21.64 -27.44 8.04
CA ALA A 356 21.67 -27.95 6.66
C ALA A 356 20.76 -27.07 5.73
N VAL A 357 19.59 -26.69 6.19
CA VAL A 357 18.69 -25.78 5.45
C VAL A 357 19.31 -24.40 5.30
N GLU A 358 19.97 -23.89 6.34
CA GLU A 358 20.67 -22.61 6.31
C GLU A 358 21.72 -22.54 5.19
N VAL A 359 22.48 -23.62 5.00
CA VAL A 359 23.45 -23.71 3.89
C VAL A 359 22.74 -23.59 2.54
N VAL A 360 21.68 -24.37 2.31
CA VAL A 360 20.92 -24.32 1.05
C VAL A 360 20.32 -22.94 0.81
N VAL A 361 19.74 -22.36 1.82
CA VAL A 361 19.11 -21.02 1.76
C VAL A 361 20.16 -19.94 1.47
N SER A 362 21.31 -19.98 2.16
CA SER A 362 22.39 -19.02 1.97
C SER A 362 22.95 -19.01 0.55
N GLU A 363 23.08 -20.19 -0.07
CA GLU A 363 23.53 -20.31 -1.46
C GLU A 363 22.52 -19.70 -2.45
N HIS A 364 21.23 -19.92 -2.24
CA HIS A 364 20.18 -19.37 -3.11
C HIS A 364 19.90 -17.88 -2.89
N LEU A 365 20.20 -17.34 -1.70
CA LEU A 365 20.06 -15.93 -1.38
C LEU A 365 21.30 -15.09 -1.70
N ASP A 366 22.39 -15.73 -2.16
CA ASP A 366 23.67 -15.06 -2.49
C ASP A 366 24.25 -14.25 -1.32
N ILE A 367 24.22 -14.84 -0.11
CA ILE A 367 24.60 -14.12 1.12
C ILE A 367 26.11 -13.90 1.23
N ASN A 368 26.92 -14.84 0.76
CA ASN A 368 28.38 -14.78 0.93
C ASN A 368 29.05 -13.56 0.28
N PRO A 369 28.73 -13.18 -0.99
CA PRO A 369 29.29 -11.98 -1.57
C PRO A 369 28.81 -10.68 -0.91
N LEU A 370 27.63 -10.71 -0.28
CA LEU A 370 27.04 -9.55 0.38
C LEU A 370 27.72 -9.25 1.74
N LEU A 371 27.99 -10.30 2.51
CA LEU A 371 28.74 -10.17 3.78
C LEU A 371 30.19 -9.79 3.57
N GLU A 372 30.85 -10.29 2.51
CA GLU A 372 32.22 -9.89 2.17
C GLU A 372 32.29 -8.40 1.80
N LYS A 373 31.33 -7.86 1.05
CA LYS A 373 31.25 -6.41 0.74
C LYS A 373 31.03 -5.53 1.97
N GLN A 374 30.21 -5.96 2.93
CA GLN A 374 30.03 -5.22 4.18
C GLN A 374 31.27 -5.25 5.08
N ASN A 375 31.94 -6.39 5.13
CA ASN A 375 33.21 -6.53 5.88
C ASN A 375 34.34 -5.71 5.23
N VAL A 376 34.34 -5.55 3.91
CA VAL A 376 35.32 -4.67 3.22
C VAL A 376 35.10 -3.21 3.59
N HIS A 377 33.85 -2.76 3.73
CA HIS A 377 33.56 -1.39 4.19
C HIS A 377 33.82 -1.16 5.69
N ALA A 378 33.64 -2.19 6.50
CA ALA A 378 33.97 -2.12 7.93
C ALA A 378 35.48 -2.22 8.21
N SER A 379 36.21 -3.00 7.41
CA SER A 379 37.66 -3.18 7.54
C SER A 379 38.50 -2.09 6.86
N SER A 380 37.92 -1.31 5.92
CA SER A 380 38.62 -0.20 5.25
C SER A 380 39.01 0.95 6.20
N ARG A 381 38.52 0.95 7.45
CA ARG A 381 38.91 1.99 8.44
C ARG A 381 40.09 1.63 9.32
N LYS A 382 40.70 0.43 9.24
CA LYS A 382 41.75 0.01 10.19
C LYS A 382 42.99 -0.69 9.63
N GLN A 383 43.22 -0.84 8.35
CA GLN A 383 44.53 -1.39 7.91
C GLN A 383 45.04 -0.69 6.66
N LEU A 384 45.91 0.29 6.88
CA LEU A 384 46.67 0.98 5.83
C LEU A 384 47.93 0.22 5.38
N PHE A 385 48.35 -0.85 6.10
CA PHE A 385 49.52 -1.63 5.76
C PHE A 385 49.27 -3.11 6.09
N ARG A 386 49.23 -3.96 5.12
CA ARG A 386 49.34 -5.41 5.23
C ARG A 386 50.68 -5.81 4.61
N PHE A 387 51.63 -6.25 5.43
CA PHE A 387 52.83 -6.88 4.98
C PHE A 387 52.47 -8.34 4.63
N ASP A 388 52.59 -8.71 3.35
CA ASP A 388 52.51 -10.07 2.90
C ASP A 388 53.72 -10.84 3.36
N ASN A 389 53.59 -11.66 4.39
CA ASN A 389 54.52 -12.78 4.66
C ASN A 389 53.88 -14.03 4.06
N THR A 390 54.07 -14.18 2.78
CA THR A 390 53.80 -15.43 2.08
C THR A 390 55.00 -16.37 2.15
N ALA A 391 54.96 -17.36 2.99
CA ALA A 391 55.56 -18.65 2.72
C ALA A 391 54.78 -19.73 3.47
N CYS A 392 54.35 -20.75 2.72
CA CYS A 392 53.79 -22.00 3.18
C CYS A 392 52.38 -21.99 3.79
N ALA A 393 51.38 -21.88 2.94
CA ALA A 393 50.10 -22.54 3.16
C ALA A 393 49.66 -23.18 1.84
N THR A 394 49.66 -24.50 1.82
CA THR A 394 49.10 -25.32 0.75
C THR A 394 47.65 -24.90 0.49
N PRO A 395 47.23 -24.74 -0.76
CA PRO A 395 45.86 -24.42 -1.09
C PRO A 395 44.95 -25.58 -0.72
N SER A 396 44.13 -25.41 0.31
CA SER A 396 43.01 -26.32 0.55
C SER A 396 41.93 -26.06 -0.52
N THR A 397 42.08 -26.77 -1.62
CA THR A 397 41.23 -26.72 -2.82
C THR A 397 39.87 -27.42 -2.64
N ASN A 398 39.37 -27.58 -1.43
CA ASN A 398 38.14 -28.36 -1.18
C ASN A 398 36.88 -27.59 -0.82
N SER A 399 36.92 -26.25 -0.80
CA SER A 399 35.71 -25.49 -0.44
C SER A 399 34.94 -24.93 -1.64
N SER A 400 35.54 -24.87 -2.84
CA SER A 400 34.86 -24.29 -4.02
C SER A 400 34.09 -25.31 -4.87
N THR A 401 34.38 -26.59 -4.75
CA THR A 401 33.74 -27.66 -5.57
C THR A 401 32.42 -28.18 -4.97
N HIS A 402 32.13 -27.91 -3.70
CA HIS A 402 30.84 -28.30 -3.10
C HIS A 402 29.72 -27.25 -3.32
N ARG A 403 30.07 -25.97 -3.52
CA ARG A 403 29.08 -24.88 -3.67
C ARG A 403 28.23 -24.97 -4.93
N THR A 404 28.69 -25.56 -6.01
CA THR A 404 27.95 -25.62 -7.28
C THR A 404 26.92 -26.74 -7.34
N LYS A 405 26.88 -27.64 -6.36
CA LYS A 405 26.05 -28.86 -6.43
C LYS A 405 24.62 -28.65 -5.94
N THR A 406 24.35 -27.66 -5.08
CA THR A 406 23.05 -27.47 -4.43
C THR A 406 22.18 -26.37 -5.07
N VAL A 407 22.76 -25.52 -5.90
CA VAL A 407 22.01 -24.41 -6.55
C VAL A 407 21.17 -24.94 -7.71
N ILE A 408 19.86 -24.59 -7.72
CA ILE A 408 18.88 -24.95 -8.77
C ILE A 408 18.54 -23.78 -9.68
N CYS A 409 18.45 -22.57 -9.13
CA CYS A 409 18.15 -21.36 -9.86
C CYS A 409 19.21 -20.28 -9.60
N LYS A 410 19.20 -19.22 -10.38
CA LYS A 410 20.13 -18.09 -10.21
C LYS A 410 20.06 -17.55 -8.77
N PRO A 411 21.19 -17.49 -8.05
CA PRO A 411 21.24 -16.92 -6.71
C PRO A 411 20.81 -15.45 -6.73
N SER A 412 19.87 -15.10 -5.88
CA SER A 412 19.37 -13.73 -5.74
C SER A 412 18.76 -13.53 -4.36
N ALA A 413 19.01 -12.39 -3.74
CA ALA A 413 18.35 -12.02 -2.48
C ALA A 413 16.81 -12.01 -2.60
N TYR A 414 16.26 -11.77 -3.79
CA TYR A 414 14.81 -11.77 -4.03
C TYR A 414 14.16 -13.16 -4.02
N ASN A 415 14.97 -14.23 -4.07
CA ASN A 415 14.48 -15.60 -3.91
C ASN A 415 13.80 -15.81 -2.53
N ILE A 416 14.08 -14.93 -1.57
CA ILE A 416 13.41 -14.92 -0.26
C ILE A 416 11.89 -14.89 -0.37
N LYS A 417 11.31 -14.23 -1.38
CA LYS A 417 9.86 -14.20 -1.62
C LYS A 417 9.25 -15.61 -1.73
N VAL A 418 9.99 -16.52 -2.33
CA VAL A 418 9.54 -17.89 -2.57
C VAL A 418 9.89 -18.80 -1.39
N ILE A 419 11.04 -18.57 -0.78
CA ILE A 419 11.60 -19.40 0.31
C ILE A 419 10.89 -19.11 1.63
N PHE A 420 10.63 -17.86 1.98
CA PHE A 420 10.18 -17.44 3.30
C PHE A 420 8.85 -18.09 3.73
N PRO A 421 7.79 -18.13 2.90
CA PRO A 421 6.50 -18.70 3.33
C PRO A 421 6.59 -20.19 3.67
N ILE A 422 7.54 -20.92 3.04
CA ILE A 422 7.76 -22.34 3.28
C ILE A 422 8.59 -22.51 4.55
N LEU A 423 9.67 -21.73 4.68
CA LEU A 423 10.52 -21.76 5.87
C LEU A 423 9.78 -21.34 7.13
N SER A 424 8.83 -20.39 7.05
CA SER A 424 8.04 -19.97 8.20
C SER A 424 7.32 -21.15 8.86
N ARG A 425 6.69 -22.01 8.04
CA ARG A 425 6.06 -23.25 8.54
C ARG A 425 7.06 -24.22 9.14
N LEU A 426 8.20 -24.40 8.47
CA LEU A 426 9.27 -25.27 8.98
C LEU A 426 9.81 -24.77 10.32
N MET A 427 10.04 -23.46 10.46
CA MET A 427 10.47 -22.82 11.71
C MET A 427 9.44 -23.00 12.83
N GLU A 428 8.15 -22.82 12.54
CA GLU A 428 7.08 -23.08 13.51
C GLU A 428 7.05 -24.54 13.98
N THR A 429 7.26 -25.47 13.05
CA THR A 429 7.33 -26.90 13.37
C THR A 429 8.56 -27.21 14.22
N ALA A 430 9.70 -26.62 13.92
CA ALA A 430 10.92 -26.76 14.71
C ALA A 430 10.76 -26.20 16.11
N GLU A 431 10.21 -25.00 16.24
CA GLU A 431 9.97 -24.33 17.55
C GLU A 431 9.01 -25.12 18.44
N LYS A 432 7.96 -25.69 17.86
CA LYS A 432 7.03 -26.58 18.59
C LYS A 432 7.70 -27.83 19.12
N ASN A 433 8.63 -28.39 18.37
CA ASN A 433 9.31 -29.63 18.74
C ASN A 433 10.49 -29.41 19.70
N ILE A 434 11.15 -28.25 19.62
CA ILE A 434 12.31 -27.94 20.47
C ILE A 434 11.88 -27.27 21.78
N ASN A 435 10.68 -26.66 21.84
CA ASN A 435 10.23 -25.74 22.89
C ASN A 435 11.15 -24.52 23.09
N ASP A 436 11.90 -24.14 22.05
CA ASP A 436 12.80 -22.99 22.03
C ASP A 436 12.33 -22.02 20.92
N SER A 437 12.02 -20.80 21.30
CA SER A 437 11.61 -19.75 20.36
C SER A 437 12.35 -18.45 20.72
N PRO A 438 13.00 -17.80 19.75
CA PRO A 438 13.12 -18.13 18.32
C PRO A 438 14.20 -19.18 18.04
N CYS A 439 13.94 -20.10 17.09
CA CYS A 439 14.90 -21.11 16.65
C CYS A 439 16.09 -20.50 15.87
N GLU A 440 17.17 -21.27 15.67
CA GLU A 440 18.41 -20.80 15.01
C GLU A 440 18.14 -20.30 13.59
N LEU A 441 17.36 -21.06 12.81
CA LEU A 441 16.99 -20.68 11.43
C LEU A 441 16.17 -19.37 11.41
N ARG A 442 15.30 -19.13 12.39
CA ARG A 442 14.54 -17.87 12.50
C ARG A 442 15.47 -16.71 12.83
N ARG A 443 16.45 -16.89 13.71
CA ARG A 443 17.48 -15.88 14.01
C ARG A 443 18.30 -15.52 12.78
N PHE A 444 18.72 -16.55 12.03
CA PHE A 444 19.44 -16.37 10.78
C PHE A 444 18.60 -15.58 9.76
N MET A 445 17.35 -16.01 9.52
CA MET A 445 16.43 -15.31 8.61
C MET A 445 16.15 -13.88 9.05
N HIS A 446 15.99 -13.65 10.35
CA HIS A 446 15.81 -12.31 10.91
C HIS A 446 17.00 -11.40 10.62
N SER A 447 18.22 -11.88 10.88
CA SER A 447 19.44 -11.11 10.61
C SER A 447 19.57 -10.82 9.11
N PHE A 448 19.34 -11.80 8.25
CA PHE A 448 19.37 -11.59 6.80
C PHE A 448 18.35 -10.57 6.33
N VAL A 449 17.09 -10.67 6.78
CA VAL A 449 16.04 -9.75 6.36
C VAL A 449 16.33 -8.34 6.83
N MET A 450 16.71 -8.18 8.11
CA MET A 450 16.86 -6.85 8.71
C MET A 450 18.15 -6.13 8.30
N GLU A 451 19.26 -6.86 8.21
CA GLU A 451 20.58 -6.24 8.00
C GLU A 451 20.95 -6.17 6.51
N VAL A 452 20.47 -7.11 5.70
CA VAL A 452 20.87 -7.22 4.30
C VAL A 452 19.75 -6.89 3.34
N PHE A 453 18.61 -7.58 3.47
CA PHE A 453 17.56 -7.52 2.45
C PHE A 453 16.79 -6.21 2.49
N VAL A 454 16.35 -5.74 3.67
CA VAL A 454 15.60 -4.48 3.82
C VAL A 454 16.46 -3.29 3.36
N GLU A 455 17.74 -3.22 3.74
CA GLU A 455 18.63 -2.13 3.32
C GLU A 455 18.92 -2.18 1.81
N ARG A 456 19.03 -3.36 1.22
CA ARG A 456 19.17 -3.52 -0.23
C ARG A 456 17.92 -3.04 -0.97
N VAL A 457 16.74 -3.51 -0.57
CA VAL A 457 15.47 -3.09 -1.16
C VAL A 457 15.30 -1.58 -1.04
N LYS A 458 15.60 -1.00 0.12
CA LYS A 458 15.56 0.45 0.36
C LYS A 458 16.48 1.22 -0.60
N GLY A 459 17.72 0.76 -0.76
CA GLY A 459 18.68 1.38 -1.70
C GLY A 459 18.24 1.28 -3.16
N GLU A 460 17.73 0.13 -3.59
CA GLU A 460 17.21 -0.08 -4.94
C GLU A 460 15.95 0.74 -5.20
N LEU A 461 15.01 0.80 -4.24
CA LEU A 461 13.82 1.65 -4.33
C LEU A 461 14.20 3.12 -4.44
N ALA A 462 15.09 3.62 -3.59
CA ALA A 462 15.54 5.01 -3.62
C ALA A 462 16.17 5.38 -4.98
N ALA A 463 17.04 4.53 -5.52
CA ALA A 463 17.66 4.75 -6.83
C ALA A 463 16.63 4.74 -7.98
N ARG A 464 15.65 3.82 -7.94
CA ARG A 464 14.61 3.71 -8.97
C ARG A 464 13.59 4.84 -8.89
N ILE A 465 13.21 5.28 -7.67
CA ILE A 465 12.37 6.45 -7.46
C ILE A 465 13.08 7.68 -8.01
N GLU A 466 14.34 7.90 -7.64
CA GLU A 466 15.13 9.01 -8.12
C GLU A 466 15.23 9.00 -9.67
N GLY A 467 15.44 7.83 -10.27
CA GLY A 467 15.42 7.65 -11.73
C GLY A 467 14.04 7.90 -12.36
N ALA A 468 12.94 7.58 -11.65
CA ALA A 468 11.59 7.84 -12.14
C ALA A 468 11.21 9.33 -12.06
N LEU A 469 11.75 10.06 -11.07
CA LEU A 469 11.41 11.45 -10.78
C LEU A 469 12.35 12.47 -11.43
N ARG A 470 13.65 12.15 -11.60
CA ARG A 470 14.64 13.06 -12.20
C ARG A 470 14.53 13.21 -13.72
N GLY A 471 13.98 12.26 -14.42
CA GLY A 471 13.80 12.33 -15.86
C GLY A 471 12.76 13.39 -16.21
N GLY A 472 13.13 14.50 -16.86
CA GLY A 472 12.18 15.49 -17.40
C GLY A 472 11.10 14.86 -18.31
N GLU A 473 11.31 13.62 -18.75
CA GLU A 473 10.31 12.78 -19.45
C GLU A 473 9.24 12.20 -18.52
N GLY A 474 9.51 12.03 -17.22
CA GLY A 474 8.55 11.50 -16.25
C GLY A 474 7.36 12.42 -15.96
N VAL A 475 7.54 13.71 -16.24
CA VAL A 475 6.55 14.77 -16.04
C VAL A 475 6.01 15.30 -17.39
N ARG A 476 6.62 14.95 -18.52
CA ARG A 476 6.11 15.34 -19.85
C ARG A 476 4.88 14.53 -20.19
N VAL A 477 3.83 15.23 -20.55
CA VAL A 477 2.60 14.64 -21.09
C VAL A 477 2.92 13.97 -22.43
N SER A 478 2.77 12.64 -22.46
CA SER A 478 2.89 11.89 -23.72
C SER A 478 1.62 12.13 -24.55
N THR A 479 1.76 12.43 -25.82
CA THR A 479 0.64 12.66 -26.74
C THR A 479 -0.36 11.50 -26.82
N ASN A 480 0.01 10.31 -26.35
CA ASN A 480 -0.82 9.10 -26.43
C ASN A 480 -1.29 8.53 -25.08
N LYS A 481 -0.89 9.11 -23.93
CA LYS A 481 -1.25 8.56 -22.61
C LYS A 481 -1.82 9.65 -21.72
N LYS A 482 -2.99 9.37 -21.10
CA LYS A 482 -3.64 10.24 -20.12
C LYS A 482 -2.89 10.31 -18.78
N ILE A 483 -2.16 9.24 -18.46
CA ILE A 483 -1.49 9.06 -17.17
C ILE A 483 0.00 9.37 -17.31
N LEU A 484 0.55 10.09 -16.34
CA LEU A 484 1.96 10.44 -16.29
C LEU A 484 2.84 9.17 -16.15
N PRO A 485 3.94 9.06 -16.93
CA PRO A 485 4.85 7.92 -16.83
C PRO A 485 5.46 7.73 -15.42
N SER A 486 5.62 8.79 -14.65
CA SER A 486 6.08 8.73 -13.27
C SER A 486 5.09 7.95 -12.37
N CYS A 487 3.77 8.16 -12.54
CA CYS A 487 2.73 7.41 -11.81
C CYS A 487 2.82 5.91 -12.09
N GLU A 488 2.91 5.51 -13.36
CA GLU A 488 3.01 4.09 -13.75
C GLU A 488 4.26 3.44 -13.15
N LYS A 489 5.42 4.13 -13.22
CA LYS A 489 6.67 3.63 -12.66
C LYS A 489 6.60 3.49 -11.13
N VAL A 490 6.12 4.52 -10.43
CA VAL A 490 6.00 4.48 -8.96
C VAL A 490 4.97 3.45 -8.51
N LEU A 491 3.85 3.29 -9.23
CA LEU A 491 2.88 2.24 -8.94
C LEU A 491 3.49 0.84 -9.08
N THR A 492 4.33 0.63 -10.08
CA THR A 492 5.06 -0.63 -10.24
C THR A 492 5.94 -0.92 -9.01
N LEU A 493 6.64 0.11 -8.48
CA LEU A 493 7.42 -0.01 -7.24
C LEU A 493 6.51 -0.33 -6.04
N CYS A 494 5.36 0.32 -5.95
CA CYS A 494 4.38 0.03 -4.89
C CYS A 494 3.87 -1.43 -4.96
N LYS A 495 3.59 -1.94 -6.17
CA LYS A 495 3.19 -3.34 -6.40
C LYS A 495 4.30 -4.32 -6.00
N GLU A 496 5.56 -4.02 -6.32
CA GLU A 496 6.70 -4.85 -5.91
C GLU A 496 6.85 -4.89 -4.37
N VAL A 497 6.67 -3.74 -3.70
CA VAL A 497 6.70 -3.69 -2.22
C VAL A 497 5.49 -4.40 -1.61
N HIS A 498 4.32 -4.25 -2.19
CA HIS A 498 3.12 -4.99 -1.79
C HIS A 498 3.34 -6.51 -1.86
N ASP A 499 3.93 -6.99 -2.96
CA ASP A 499 4.29 -8.42 -3.11
C ASP A 499 5.28 -8.88 -2.03
N LEU A 500 6.20 -8.01 -1.61
CA LEU A 500 7.12 -8.31 -0.49
C LEU A 500 6.36 -8.42 0.83
N ILE A 501 5.42 -7.51 1.09
CA ILE A 501 4.58 -7.52 2.30
C ILE A 501 3.77 -8.81 2.38
N VAL A 502 3.18 -9.25 1.27
CA VAL A 502 2.38 -10.49 1.20
C VAL A 502 3.24 -11.74 1.32
N SER A 503 4.44 -11.73 0.70
CA SER A 503 5.32 -12.90 0.67
C SER A 503 6.09 -13.09 1.99
N ILE A 504 6.38 -12.01 2.72
CA ILE A 504 7.21 -12.00 3.93
C ILE A 504 6.41 -11.32 5.05
N ASP A 505 5.29 -11.90 5.39
CA ASP A 505 4.27 -11.34 6.30
C ASP A 505 4.81 -10.98 7.70
N LEU A 506 5.75 -11.76 8.22
CA LEU A 506 6.37 -11.52 9.53
C LEU A 506 7.10 -10.17 9.64
N TYR A 507 7.57 -9.63 8.52
CA TYR A 507 8.30 -8.35 8.43
C TYR A 507 7.51 -7.29 7.64
N ALA A 508 6.20 -7.48 7.53
CA ALA A 508 5.32 -6.60 6.79
C ALA A 508 5.41 -5.14 7.26
N ASP A 509 5.66 -4.91 8.56
CA ASP A 509 5.87 -3.60 9.17
C ASP A 509 7.05 -2.85 8.53
N ARG A 510 8.16 -3.55 8.27
CA ARG A 510 9.36 -2.95 7.67
C ARG A 510 9.16 -2.60 6.21
N PHE A 511 8.56 -3.49 5.44
CA PHE A 511 8.25 -3.22 4.04
C PHE A 511 7.15 -2.17 3.89
N ALA A 512 6.17 -2.15 4.79
CA ALA A 512 5.16 -1.10 4.82
C ALA A 512 5.75 0.28 5.14
N ALA A 513 6.78 0.35 5.99
CA ALA A 513 7.53 1.58 6.21
C ALA A 513 8.28 2.04 4.94
N LEU A 514 8.84 1.11 4.15
CA LEU A 514 9.43 1.43 2.85
C LEU A 514 8.37 1.89 1.85
N TRP A 515 7.20 1.27 1.84
CA TRP A 515 6.07 1.71 1.00
C TRP A 515 5.66 3.14 1.32
N LEU A 516 5.53 3.45 2.63
CA LEU A 516 5.22 4.81 3.08
C LEU A 516 6.31 5.82 2.68
N LEU A 517 7.59 5.42 2.70
CA LEU A 517 8.69 6.25 2.21
C LEU A 517 8.55 6.56 0.72
N VAL A 518 8.27 5.54 -0.10
CA VAL A 518 8.02 5.70 -1.55
C VAL A 518 6.89 6.69 -1.80
N LEU A 519 5.76 6.52 -1.09
CA LEU A 519 4.60 7.41 -1.23
C LEU A 519 4.90 8.84 -0.76
N THR A 520 5.66 8.98 0.31
CA THR A 520 6.04 10.30 0.85
C THR A 520 6.97 11.05 -0.12
N ASP A 521 7.95 10.36 -0.69
CA ASP A 521 8.88 10.97 -1.66
C ASP A 521 8.16 11.30 -2.97
N TYR A 522 7.23 10.45 -3.39
CA TYR A 522 6.38 10.75 -4.54
C TYR A 522 5.47 11.95 -4.29
N PHE A 523 4.82 12.03 -3.13
CA PHE A 523 4.01 13.18 -2.72
C PHE A 523 4.82 14.49 -2.73
N LYS A 524 6.03 14.48 -2.15
CA LYS A 524 6.92 15.66 -2.17
C LYS A 524 7.21 16.10 -3.59
N ASN A 525 7.54 15.15 -4.47
CA ASN A 525 7.84 15.47 -5.86
C ASN A 525 6.61 16.06 -6.58
N MET A 526 5.42 15.48 -6.37
CA MET A 526 4.20 16.00 -6.99
C MET A 526 3.83 17.39 -6.45
N THR A 527 4.06 17.62 -5.16
CA THR A 527 3.93 18.96 -4.57
C THR A 527 4.90 19.96 -5.20
N ASP A 528 6.17 19.57 -5.34
CA ASP A 528 7.20 20.43 -5.99
C ASP A 528 6.85 20.69 -7.48
N VAL A 529 6.25 19.73 -8.19
CA VAL A 529 5.75 19.91 -9.56
C VAL A 529 4.62 20.92 -9.60
N TYR A 530 3.61 20.73 -8.74
CA TYR A 530 2.46 21.64 -8.66
C TYR A 530 2.89 23.06 -8.26
N GLU A 531 3.77 23.23 -7.26
CA GLU A 531 4.28 24.53 -6.82
C GLU A 531 5.12 25.24 -7.89
N ARG A 532 5.87 24.51 -8.71
CA ARG A 532 6.59 25.10 -9.87
C ARG A 532 5.66 25.64 -10.94
N MET A 533 4.51 24.98 -11.12
CA MET A 533 3.48 25.43 -12.07
C MET A 533 2.62 26.57 -11.50
N THR A 534 2.49 26.63 -10.17
CA THR A 534 1.71 27.65 -9.44
C THR A 534 2.60 28.43 -8.47
N PRO A 535 3.54 29.25 -8.95
CA PRO A 535 4.46 29.96 -8.07
C PRO A 535 3.70 30.90 -7.13
N LYS A 536 3.96 30.81 -5.83
CA LYS A 536 3.42 31.68 -4.80
C LYS A 536 4.12 33.03 -4.86
N ALA A 537 3.41 34.12 -4.55
CA ALA A 537 4.02 35.44 -4.42
C ALA A 537 5.08 35.39 -3.29
N SER A 538 6.33 35.67 -3.61
CA SER A 538 7.35 35.80 -2.60
C SER A 538 7.13 37.07 -1.78
N PRO A 539 7.12 37.03 -0.44
CA PRO A 539 6.93 38.20 0.40
C PRO A 539 8.18 39.08 0.55
N ASP A 540 9.28 38.76 -0.14
CA ASP A 540 10.56 39.45 0.08
C ASP A 540 10.84 40.54 -0.99
N PRO A 541 10.55 41.84 -0.68
CA PRO A 541 10.84 42.92 -1.59
C PRO A 541 12.33 43.37 -1.59
N ALA A 542 13.21 42.66 -0.89
CA ALA A 542 14.56 43.13 -0.57
C ALA A 542 15.69 42.43 -1.33
N ALA A 543 15.43 41.65 -2.36
CA ALA A 543 16.50 41.07 -3.20
C ALA A 543 16.68 41.90 -4.48
N PRO A 544 17.68 42.80 -4.57
CA PRO A 544 17.86 43.67 -5.73
C PRO A 544 18.42 43.00 -6.97
N ASP A 545 18.77 41.70 -6.92
CA ASP A 545 19.42 40.97 -8.03
C ASP A 545 18.60 39.76 -8.55
N ALA A 546 17.32 39.64 -8.21
CA ALA A 546 16.48 38.62 -8.79
C ALA A 546 16.10 38.99 -10.24
N ALA A 547 16.50 38.15 -11.20
CA ALA A 547 16.17 38.27 -12.60
C ALA A 547 14.67 38.55 -12.84
N PRO A 548 14.29 39.28 -13.92
CA PRO A 548 12.92 39.73 -14.15
C PRO A 548 11.89 38.63 -14.45
N SER A 549 12.17 37.40 -14.11
CA SER A 549 11.29 36.24 -14.27
C SER A 549 10.56 35.77 -13.01
N MET A 550 10.49 36.58 -11.95
CA MET A 550 9.54 36.30 -10.87
C MET A 550 8.12 36.50 -11.40
N ARG A 551 7.56 35.42 -11.94
CA ARG A 551 6.16 35.35 -12.41
C ARG A 551 5.26 35.64 -11.21
N ARG A 552 4.46 36.70 -11.33
CA ARG A 552 3.34 36.91 -10.39
C ARG A 552 2.47 35.64 -10.39
N PRO A 553 1.92 35.22 -9.25
CA PRO A 553 1.02 34.08 -9.24
C PRO A 553 -0.13 34.34 -10.20
N LYS A 554 -0.46 33.34 -10.99
CA LYS A 554 -1.64 33.40 -11.86
C LYS A 554 -2.89 33.55 -11.00
N LEU A 555 -3.89 34.28 -11.47
CA LEU A 555 -5.07 34.60 -10.66
C LEU A 555 -5.84 33.34 -10.25
N SER A 556 -5.99 32.37 -11.14
CA SER A 556 -6.62 31.09 -10.86
C SER A 556 -5.86 30.28 -9.80
N ALA A 557 -4.53 30.30 -9.84
CA ALA A 557 -3.70 29.67 -8.83
C ALA A 557 -3.83 30.33 -7.45
N ALA A 558 -3.86 31.68 -7.42
CA ALA A 558 -4.09 32.43 -6.19
C ALA A 558 -5.44 32.10 -5.56
N TRP A 559 -6.49 31.99 -6.35
CA TRP A 559 -7.84 31.66 -5.88
C TRP A 559 -8.01 30.19 -5.48
N THR A 560 -7.31 29.29 -6.16
CA THR A 560 -7.28 27.88 -5.76
C THR A 560 -6.58 27.71 -4.41
N ALA A 561 -5.59 28.57 -4.12
CA ALA A 561 -4.87 28.58 -2.85
C ALA A 561 -5.61 29.33 -1.74
N ASP A 562 -6.64 30.09 -2.05
CA ASP A 562 -7.50 30.78 -1.08
C ASP A 562 -8.48 29.77 -0.45
N ASP A 563 -8.35 29.55 0.86
CA ASP A 563 -9.14 28.54 1.58
C ASP A 563 -10.64 28.84 1.55
N ASP A 564 -11.05 30.12 1.57
CA ASP A 564 -12.46 30.50 1.58
C ASP A 564 -13.11 30.29 0.22
N ILE A 565 -12.47 30.72 -0.84
CA ILE A 565 -12.97 30.56 -2.22
C ILE A 565 -12.99 29.07 -2.59
N SER A 566 -11.88 28.36 -2.32
CA SER A 566 -11.76 26.94 -2.59
C SER A 566 -12.83 26.13 -1.85
N ARG A 567 -13.07 26.41 -0.57
CA ARG A 567 -14.10 25.75 0.24
C ARG A 567 -15.51 26.03 -0.29
N LEU A 568 -15.80 27.27 -0.64
CA LEU A 568 -17.10 27.63 -1.19
C LEU A 568 -17.39 26.95 -2.52
N LEU A 569 -16.42 26.92 -3.43
CA LEU A 569 -16.58 26.26 -4.73
C LEU A 569 -16.66 24.73 -4.59
N LYS A 570 -15.86 24.14 -3.72
CA LYS A 570 -15.92 22.69 -3.44
C LYS A 570 -17.20 22.27 -2.70
N SER A 571 -17.92 23.17 -2.09
CA SER A 571 -19.23 22.89 -1.46
C SER A 571 -20.38 22.80 -2.46
N LEU A 572 -20.18 23.18 -3.72
CA LEU A 572 -21.22 23.11 -4.74
C LEU A 572 -21.47 21.66 -5.17
N PRO A 573 -22.71 21.28 -5.50
CA PRO A 573 -23.07 19.89 -5.86
C PRO A 573 -22.33 19.35 -7.06
N ASN A 574 -22.02 20.17 -8.06
CA ASN A 574 -21.27 19.77 -9.26
C ASN A 574 -19.83 19.32 -8.96
N TRP A 575 -19.21 19.83 -7.89
CA TRP A 575 -17.91 19.36 -7.42
C TRP A 575 -17.98 17.90 -6.98
N HIS A 576 -18.98 17.53 -6.21
CA HIS A 576 -19.16 16.15 -5.75
C HIS A 576 -19.38 15.18 -6.91
N ALA A 577 -20.15 15.59 -7.92
CA ALA A 577 -20.36 14.79 -9.13
C ALA A 577 -19.08 14.60 -9.97
N ALA A 578 -18.17 15.56 -9.96
CA ALA A 578 -16.89 15.49 -10.68
C ALA A 578 -15.79 14.75 -9.89
N SER A 579 -15.82 14.84 -8.56
CA SER A 579 -14.80 14.31 -7.65
C SER A 579 -15.03 12.85 -7.27
N ILE A 580 -16.29 12.39 -7.20
CA ILE A 580 -16.63 11.01 -6.85
C ILE A 580 -16.86 10.22 -8.13
N SER A 581 -16.34 8.98 -8.18
CA SER A 581 -16.53 8.07 -9.31
C SER A 581 -18.03 7.85 -9.62
N PRO A 582 -18.45 7.79 -10.88
CA PRO A 582 -19.86 7.86 -11.29
C PRO A 582 -20.62 6.55 -11.02
N GLN A 583 -20.92 6.25 -9.77
CA GLN A 583 -21.75 5.09 -9.44
C GLN A 583 -23.26 5.38 -9.43
N THR A 584 -23.67 6.64 -9.36
CA THR A 584 -25.06 7.05 -9.61
C THR A 584 -25.09 8.50 -10.11
N PRO A 585 -25.57 8.76 -11.34
CA PRO A 585 -25.87 10.11 -11.74
C PRO A 585 -27.08 10.57 -10.91
N SER A 586 -26.85 11.38 -9.89
CA SER A 586 -27.92 12.17 -9.30
C SER A 586 -28.36 13.17 -10.38
N VAL A 587 -29.51 12.94 -10.97
CA VAL A 587 -30.10 13.87 -11.93
C VAL A 587 -30.51 15.09 -11.11
N GLU A 588 -29.65 16.13 -11.12
CA GLU A 588 -30.00 17.43 -10.56
C GLU A 588 -31.24 17.97 -11.30
N SER A 589 -32.20 18.54 -10.58
CA SER A 589 -33.31 19.24 -11.22
C SER A 589 -32.80 20.51 -11.90
N GLU A 590 -33.50 20.97 -12.96
CA GLU A 590 -33.12 22.23 -13.63
C GLU A 590 -33.10 23.42 -12.65
N GLN A 591 -33.92 23.40 -11.61
CA GLN A 591 -33.96 24.42 -10.58
C GLN A 591 -32.71 24.40 -9.70
N ASP A 592 -32.25 23.21 -9.29
CA ASP A 592 -31.02 23.03 -8.49
C ASP A 592 -29.80 23.50 -9.26
N VAL A 593 -29.72 23.16 -10.57
CA VAL A 593 -28.65 23.62 -11.45
C VAL A 593 -28.66 25.15 -11.56
N GLY A 594 -29.82 25.79 -11.71
CA GLY A 594 -29.94 27.23 -11.75
C GLY A 594 -29.49 27.93 -10.47
N GLU A 595 -29.88 27.41 -9.30
CA GLU A 595 -29.45 27.94 -8.01
C GLU A 595 -27.94 27.75 -7.77
N ARG A 596 -27.39 26.64 -8.14
CA ARG A 596 -25.95 26.36 -8.09
C ARG A 596 -25.16 27.35 -8.94
N ASN A 597 -25.52 27.51 -10.22
CA ASN A 597 -24.86 28.43 -11.15
C ASN A 597 -24.94 29.87 -10.66
N LYS A 598 -26.05 30.24 -10.07
CA LYS A 598 -26.26 31.58 -9.46
C LYS A 598 -25.26 31.79 -8.31
N ARG A 599 -25.12 30.83 -7.39
CA ARG A 599 -24.18 30.93 -6.26
C ARG A 599 -22.74 31.03 -6.72
N GLU A 600 -22.34 30.19 -7.67
CA GLU A 600 -21.00 30.23 -8.25
C GLU A 600 -20.71 31.60 -8.85
N SER A 601 -21.64 32.13 -9.65
CA SER A 601 -21.51 33.47 -10.26
C SER A 601 -21.43 34.57 -9.21
N GLU A 602 -22.20 34.50 -8.12
CA GLU A 602 -22.16 35.49 -7.04
C GLU A 602 -20.79 35.46 -6.31
N ILE A 603 -20.22 34.27 -6.03
CA ILE A 603 -18.89 34.12 -5.43
C ILE A 603 -17.82 34.74 -6.34
N LEU A 604 -17.83 34.41 -7.62
CA LEU A 604 -16.82 34.87 -8.57
C LEU A 604 -16.93 36.35 -8.87
N ILE A 605 -18.13 36.89 -9.08
CA ILE A 605 -18.36 38.30 -9.32
C ILE A 605 -18.05 39.14 -8.06
N GLY A 606 -18.38 38.61 -6.89
CA GLY A 606 -18.06 39.27 -5.62
C GLY A 606 -16.56 39.45 -5.41
N ASN A 607 -15.76 38.47 -5.83
CA ASN A 607 -14.31 38.53 -5.68
C ASN A 607 -13.60 39.23 -6.86
N LEU A 608 -14.09 39.07 -8.10
CA LEU A 608 -13.51 39.68 -9.28
C LEU A 608 -14.11 41.02 -9.65
N GLY A 609 -15.33 41.27 -9.25
CA GLY A 609 -16.08 42.49 -9.67
C GLY A 609 -15.37 43.80 -9.30
N THR A 610 -14.66 43.83 -8.17
CA THR A 610 -13.81 45.00 -7.79
C THR A 610 -12.47 45.00 -8.51
N GLN A 611 -11.92 43.83 -8.86
CA GLN A 611 -10.66 43.72 -9.60
C GLN A 611 -10.84 43.89 -11.13
N ALA A 612 -12.02 43.63 -11.68
CA ALA A 612 -12.32 43.85 -13.08
C ALA A 612 -12.24 45.35 -13.47
N GLN A 613 -12.32 46.25 -12.48
CA GLN A 613 -12.00 47.67 -12.66
C GLN A 613 -10.48 47.91 -12.85
N ASN A 614 -9.64 47.10 -12.21
CA ASN A 614 -8.21 47.04 -12.41
C ASN A 614 -7.98 45.97 -13.48
N ARG A 615 -7.74 46.41 -14.72
CA ARG A 615 -7.49 45.55 -15.90
C ARG A 615 -6.77 44.24 -15.52
N LEU A 616 -7.45 43.10 -15.67
CA LEU A 616 -6.80 41.84 -15.76
C LEU A 616 -5.80 41.89 -16.91
N SER A 617 -4.57 41.47 -16.68
CA SER A 617 -3.53 41.45 -17.70
C SER A 617 -3.38 40.02 -18.23
N GLU A 618 -2.86 39.88 -19.43
CA GLU A 618 -2.53 38.57 -20.01
C GLU A 618 -1.56 37.78 -19.11
N SER A 619 -0.74 38.48 -18.31
CA SER A 619 0.14 37.85 -17.31
C SER A 619 -0.61 37.15 -16.18
N ASP A 620 -1.85 37.48 -15.90
CA ASP A 620 -2.68 36.87 -14.84
C ASP A 620 -3.35 35.55 -15.29
N LEU A 621 -3.30 35.24 -16.59
CA LEU A 621 -3.88 34.07 -17.23
C LEU A 621 -2.84 32.99 -17.50
N ILE A 622 -3.30 31.75 -17.54
CA ILE A 622 -2.51 30.62 -18.08
C ILE A 622 -2.79 30.55 -19.59
N THR A 623 -1.86 31.05 -20.39
CA THR A 623 -1.98 31.06 -21.85
C THR A 623 -1.30 29.85 -22.51
N ASP A 624 -0.43 29.16 -21.79
CA ASP A 624 0.24 27.96 -22.29
C ASP A 624 -0.69 26.74 -22.21
N MET A 625 -1.03 26.20 -23.37
CA MET A 625 -1.88 25.00 -23.46
C MET A 625 -1.20 23.74 -22.92
N ASP A 626 0.11 23.69 -22.89
CA ASP A 626 0.85 22.56 -22.34
C ASP A 626 0.77 22.55 -20.79
N ASP A 627 0.73 23.71 -20.15
CA ASP A 627 0.42 23.83 -18.71
C ASP A 627 -1.01 23.31 -18.40
N ILE A 628 -1.98 23.67 -19.24
CA ILE A 628 -3.38 23.21 -19.09
C ILE A 628 -3.49 21.68 -19.20
N LYS A 629 -2.85 21.09 -20.24
CA LYS A 629 -2.78 19.63 -20.38
C LYS A 629 -2.11 18.97 -19.20
N MET A 630 -1.05 19.59 -18.67
CA MET A 630 -0.31 19.10 -17.54
C MET A 630 -1.18 19.08 -16.27
N PHE A 631 -1.95 20.13 -15.97
CA PHE A 631 -2.87 20.13 -14.85
C PHE A 631 -3.95 19.04 -14.99
N ALA A 632 -4.48 18.85 -16.19
CA ALA A 632 -5.46 17.80 -16.46
C ALA A 632 -4.86 16.39 -16.29
N SER A 633 -3.68 16.15 -16.87
CA SER A 633 -2.97 14.89 -16.73
C SER A 633 -2.55 14.62 -15.28
N LEU A 634 -2.11 15.62 -14.55
CA LEU A 634 -1.73 15.51 -13.15
C LEU A 634 -2.96 15.14 -12.29
N HIS A 635 -4.10 15.79 -12.52
CA HIS A 635 -5.35 15.45 -11.84
C HIS A 635 -5.74 13.99 -12.05
N GLU A 636 -5.83 13.54 -13.33
CA GLU A 636 -6.24 12.17 -13.64
C GLU A 636 -5.22 11.13 -13.14
N SER A 637 -3.93 11.43 -13.28
CA SER A 637 -2.87 10.54 -12.85
C SER A 637 -2.86 10.32 -11.33
N LEU A 638 -3.01 11.40 -10.56
CA LEU A 638 -3.01 11.29 -9.10
C LEU A 638 -4.29 10.62 -8.58
N ARG A 639 -5.44 10.85 -9.21
CA ARG A 639 -6.69 10.16 -8.87
C ARG A 639 -6.58 8.67 -9.16
N TRP A 640 -6.16 8.30 -10.37
CA TRP A 640 -5.92 6.92 -10.74
C TRP A 640 -4.92 6.24 -9.80
N PHE A 641 -3.80 6.91 -9.50
CA PHE A 641 -2.80 6.38 -8.58
C PHE A 641 -3.35 6.17 -7.17
N SER A 642 -4.16 7.11 -6.68
CA SER A 642 -4.80 7.01 -5.37
C SER A 642 -5.75 5.80 -5.27
N ASP A 643 -6.55 5.57 -6.31
CA ASP A 643 -7.46 4.44 -6.38
C ASP A 643 -6.71 3.10 -6.43
N GLU A 644 -5.64 3.01 -7.24
CA GLU A 644 -4.78 1.82 -7.32
C GLU A 644 -4.09 1.51 -5.96
N ILE A 645 -3.60 2.55 -5.25
CA ILE A 645 -3.01 2.36 -3.92
C ILE A 645 -4.04 1.86 -2.91
N ARG A 646 -5.26 2.38 -2.92
CA ARG A 646 -6.34 1.87 -2.06
C ARG A 646 -6.68 0.42 -2.37
N GLU A 647 -6.73 0.06 -3.65
CA GLU A 647 -6.97 -1.32 -4.07
C GLU A 647 -5.85 -2.25 -3.57
N LEU A 648 -4.58 -1.83 -3.66
CA LEU A 648 -3.46 -2.57 -3.10
C LEU A 648 -3.59 -2.75 -1.58
N VAL A 649 -3.95 -1.70 -0.84
CA VAL A 649 -4.19 -1.81 0.61
C VAL A 649 -5.36 -2.74 0.91
N HIS A 650 -6.43 -2.68 0.11
CA HIS A 650 -7.57 -3.58 0.26
C HIS A 650 -7.26 -5.04 -0.08
N SER A 651 -6.33 -5.30 -0.97
CA SER A 651 -5.92 -6.65 -1.37
C SER A 651 -5.02 -7.35 -0.35
N LEU A 652 -4.48 -6.64 0.65
CA LEU A 652 -3.64 -7.23 1.69
C LEU A 652 -4.38 -8.31 2.49
N PRO A 653 -3.71 -9.42 2.86
CA PRO A 653 -4.28 -10.46 3.72
C PRO A 653 -4.73 -9.94 5.08
N ALA A 654 -5.75 -10.56 5.66
CA ALA A 654 -6.35 -10.12 6.93
C ALA A 654 -5.36 -10.13 8.11
N ASN A 655 -4.47 -11.15 8.17
CA ASN A 655 -3.42 -11.24 9.18
C ASN A 655 -2.43 -10.07 9.10
N VAL A 656 -2.02 -9.71 7.89
CA VAL A 656 -1.10 -8.59 7.64
C VAL A 656 -1.78 -7.26 7.99
N LYS A 657 -3.03 -7.07 7.58
CA LYS A 657 -3.80 -5.87 7.96
C LYS A 657 -3.85 -5.66 9.46
N MET A 658 -4.20 -6.71 10.20
CA MET A 658 -4.29 -6.64 11.66
C MET A 658 -2.92 -6.30 12.30
N MET A 659 -1.83 -6.83 11.77
CA MET A 659 -0.49 -6.50 12.23
C MET A 659 -0.15 -5.03 11.93
N LEU A 660 -0.41 -4.55 10.72
CA LEU A 660 -0.13 -3.17 10.32
C LEU A 660 -1.00 -2.14 11.05
N ASP A 661 -2.21 -2.51 11.47
CA ASP A 661 -3.07 -1.65 12.29
C ASP A 661 -2.52 -1.45 13.70
N THR A 662 -1.74 -2.41 14.22
CA THR A 662 -1.06 -2.28 15.52
C THR A 662 0.27 -1.55 15.42
N CYS A 663 0.89 -1.48 14.24
CA CYS A 663 2.17 -0.82 14.02
C CYS A 663 2.00 0.69 13.91
N MET A 664 2.58 1.42 14.87
CA MET A 664 2.57 2.88 14.89
C MET A 664 3.80 3.44 14.19
N VAL A 665 3.61 4.33 13.23
CA VAL A 665 4.68 4.97 12.48
C VAL A 665 4.73 6.46 12.80
N GLN A 666 5.93 6.97 13.06
CA GLN A 666 6.21 8.40 13.17
C GLN A 666 6.73 8.91 11.82
N VAL A 667 5.92 9.65 11.09
CA VAL A 667 6.34 10.29 9.84
C VAL A 667 6.73 11.74 10.13
N ARG A 668 7.99 12.11 9.87
CA ARG A 668 8.44 13.51 9.90
C ARG A 668 8.16 14.17 8.56
N LEU A 669 7.34 15.20 8.56
CA LEU A 669 7.17 16.09 7.41
C LEU A 669 8.23 17.19 7.41
N LYS A 670 8.53 17.76 6.20
CA LYS A 670 9.45 18.89 6.05
C LYS A 670 9.05 20.13 6.87
N ASP A 671 7.77 20.27 7.19
CA ASP A 671 7.22 21.41 7.95
C ASP A 671 7.40 21.29 9.49
N GLY A 672 8.15 20.30 9.96
CA GLY A 672 8.39 20.14 11.40
C GLY A 672 7.19 19.64 12.21
N GLN A 673 6.03 19.47 11.61
CA GLN A 673 4.89 18.82 12.25
C GLN A 673 5.17 17.33 12.39
N MET A 674 5.22 16.85 13.62
CA MET A 674 5.18 15.42 13.90
C MET A 674 3.75 14.94 13.67
N ILE A 675 3.57 14.02 12.73
CA ILE A 675 2.31 13.30 12.65
C ILE A 675 2.23 12.43 13.91
N ASP A 676 1.14 12.61 14.66
CA ASP A 676 0.80 11.75 15.79
C ASP A 676 0.93 10.28 15.41
N ASN A 677 1.26 9.44 16.38
CA ASN A 677 1.34 7.98 16.21
C ASN A 677 0.09 7.47 15.50
N LYS A 678 0.22 7.20 14.20
CA LYS A 678 -0.84 6.65 13.35
C LYS A 678 -0.47 5.24 12.95
N SER A 679 -1.48 4.40 12.77
CA SER A 679 -1.28 3.08 12.16
C SER A 679 -0.79 3.24 10.71
N VAL A 680 -0.04 2.26 10.22
CA VAL A 680 0.50 2.29 8.85
C VAL A 680 -0.58 2.48 7.79
N PRO A 681 -1.72 1.76 7.80
CA PRO A 681 -2.79 2.00 6.83
C PRO A 681 -3.36 3.41 6.89
N SER A 682 -3.48 3.98 8.08
CA SER A 682 -3.93 5.36 8.27
C SER A 682 -2.92 6.37 7.70
N ALA A 683 -1.63 6.11 7.87
CA ALA A 683 -0.57 6.96 7.31
C ALA A 683 -0.53 6.90 5.77
N ILE A 684 -0.74 5.72 5.18
CA ILE A 684 -0.88 5.56 3.72
C ILE A 684 -2.11 6.32 3.22
N GLU A 685 -3.25 6.17 3.88
CA GLU A 685 -4.48 6.89 3.51
C GLU A 685 -4.33 8.40 3.62
N ASP A 686 -3.56 8.88 4.60
CA ASP A 686 -3.25 10.31 4.70
C ASP A 686 -2.37 10.79 3.54
N CYS A 687 -1.39 10.00 3.10
CA CYS A 687 -0.59 10.30 1.91
C CYS A 687 -1.47 10.33 0.65
N VAL A 688 -2.36 9.35 0.51
CA VAL A 688 -3.32 9.27 -0.59
C VAL A 688 -4.24 10.49 -0.61
N ARG A 689 -4.84 10.87 0.53
CA ARG A 689 -5.68 12.07 0.61
C ARG A 689 -4.94 13.36 0.27
N ARG A 690 -3.66 13.45 0.60
CA ARG A 690 -2.83 14.60 0.22
C ARG A 690 -2.58 14.65 -1.28
N LEU A 691 -2.32 13.51 -1.92
CA LEU A 691 -2.22 13.40 -3.38
C LEU A 691 -3.55 13.79 -4.05
N GLU A 692 -4.66 13.32 -3.51
CA GLU A 692 -6.00 13.71 -3.97
C GLU A 692 -6.27 15.21 -3.79
N SER A 693 -5.77 15.82 -2.71
CA SER A 693 -5.88 17.26 -2.51
C SER A 693 -5.14 18.05 -3.60
N ILE A 694 -3.96 17.57 -4.05
CA ILE A 694 -3.26 18.18 -5.19
C ILE A 694 -4.08 17.97 -6.48
N ALA A 695 -4.59 16.76 -6.70
CA ALA A 695 -5.46 16.48 -7.85
C ALA A 695 -6.69 17.38 -7.87
N ASP A 696 -7.34 17.57 -6.74
CA ASP A 696 -8.49 18.45 -6.56
C ASP A 696 -8.15 19.90 -6.84
N SER A 697 -6.98 20.34 -6.39
CA SER A 697 -6.50 21.70 -6.67
C SER A 697 -6.24 21.91 -8.16
N CYS A 698 -5.74 20.90 -8.87
CA CYS A 698 -5.57 20.98 -10.32
C CYS A 698 -6.90 21.10 -11.06
N LEU A 699 -7.92 20.31 -10.71
CA LEU A 699 -9.24 20.37 -11.33
C LEU A 699 -9.95 21.70 -11.03
N LEU A 700 -9.86 22.16 -9.79
CA LEU A 700 -10.43 23.44 -9.39
C LEU A 700 -9.72 24.62 -10.10
N LEU A 701 -8.41 24.53 -10.26
CA LEU A 701 -7.64 25.52 -11.00
C LEU A 701 -8.10 25.61 -12.46
N LEU A 702 -8.28 24.47 -13.14
CA LEU A 702 -8.80 24.43 -14.51
C LEU A 702 -10.20 25.03 -14.60
N HIS A 703 -11.05 24.72 -13.63
CA HIS A 703 -12.40 25.29 -13.55
C HIS A 703 -12.38 26.82 -13.38
N ILE A 704 -11.53 27.32 -12.49
CA ILE A 704 -11.40 28.76 -12.23
C ILE A 704 -10.74 29.46 -13.42
N GLU A 705 -9.72 28.87 -14.03
CA GLU A 705 -9.00 29.49 -15.15
C GLU A 705 -9.92 29.85 -16.30
N ILE A 706 -10.76 28.92 -16.73
CA ILE A 706 -11.75 29.18 -17.81
C ILE A 706 -12.69 30.34 -17.43
N ARG A 707 -13.06 30.45 -16.17
CA ARG A 707 -13.91 31.54 -15.67
C ARG A 707 -13.17 32.86 -15.66
N VAL A 708 -11.92 32.86 -15.29
CA VAL A 708 -11.05 34.05 -15.35
C VAL A 708 -10.90 34.53 -16.80
N HIS A 709 -10.76 33.63 -17.78
CA HIS A 709 -10.79 33.99 -19.21
C HIS A 709 -12.10 34.67 -19.62
N CYS A 710 -13.24 34.20 -19.12
CA CYS A 710 -14.51 34.90 -19.37
C CYS A 710 -14.50 36.35 -18.84
N PHE A 711 -13.98 36.58 -17.64
CA PHE A 711 -13.84 37.94 -17.12
C PHE A 711 -12.85 38.78 -17.90
N PHE A 712 -11.69 38.21 -18.25
CA PHE A 712 -10.64 38.90 -19.01
C PHE A 712 -11.16 39.46 -20.35
N HIS A 713 -11.89 38.66 -21.09
CA HIS A 713 -12.42 39.06 -22.40
C HIS A 713 -13.69 39.87 -22.31
N LEU A 714 -14.56 39.63 -21.32
CA LEU A 714 -15.84 40.32 -21.23
C LEU A 714 -15.77 41.67 -20.47
N ALA A 715 -14.85 41.82 -19.48
CA ALA A 715 -14.75 43.06 -18.71
C ALA A 715 -14.39 44.30 -19.55
N PRO A 716 -13.50 44.21 -20.57
CA PRO A 716 -13.21 45.37 -21.46
C PRO A 716 -14.43 45.89 -22.19
N LEU A 717 -15.42 45.02 -22.46
CA LEU A 717 -16.68 45.41 -23.12
C LEU A 717 -17.50 46.47 -22.36
N ALA A 718 -17.25 46.60 -21.04
CA ALA A 718 -17.87 47.69 -20.26
C ALA A 718 -17.39 49.11 -20.73
N LYS A 719 -16.23 49.21 -21.39
CA LYS A 719 -15.64 50.48 -21.83
C LYS A 719 -15.89 50.71 -23.33
N TYR A 720 -17.15 50.61 -23.74
CA TYR A 720 -17.49 50.82 -25.18
C TYR A 720 -16.99 52.16 -25.72
N ARG A 721 -16.10 52.11 -26.73
CA ARG A 721 -15.74 53.27 -27.54
C ARG A 721 -16.49 53.21 -28.86
N ASN A 722 -17.10 54.32 -29.26
CA ASN A 722 -17.97 54.44 -30.45
C ASN A 722 -17.22 54.32 -31.80
N THR A 723 -16.05 53.66 -31.85
CA THR A 723 -15.11 53.74 -32.99
C THR A 723 -15.13 52.55 -33.96
N LEU A 724 -15.98 51.54 -33.77
CA LEU A 724 -15.95 50.31 -34.60
C LEU A 724 -17.24 50.20 -35.45
N SER A 725 -17.13 49.51 -36.62
CA SER A 725 -18.24 49.30 -37.58
C SER A 725 -19.40 48.52 -36.95
N HIS A 726 -20.64 48.88 -37.35
CA HIS A 726 -21.86 48.47 -36.70
C HIS A 726 -22.35 47.02 -36.96
N THR A 727 -21.58 46.20 -37.68
CA THR A 727 -22.08 44.90 -38.22
C THR A 727 -21.49 43.68 -37.57
N GLU A 728 -20.39 43.75 -36.86
CA GLU A 728 -19.64 42.59 -36.36
C GLU A 728 -19.69 42.45 -34.83
N VAL A 729 -19.49 41.20 -34.33
CA VAL A 729 -19.26 40.89 -32.92
C VAL A 729 -17.89 41.45 -32.52
N ASP A 730 -17.74 41.88 -31.27
CA ASP A 730 -16.48 42.42 -30.80
C ASP A 730 -15.34 41.37 -30.86
N PRO A 731 -14.11 41.80 -31.21
CA PRO A 731 -12.97 40.87 -31.32
C PRO A 731 -12.69 40.12 -30.03
N GLU A 732 -12.99 40.72 -28.87
CA GLU A 732 -12.85 40.11 -27.55
C GLU A 732 -13.79 38.89 -27.40
N VAL A 733 -15.00 38.91 -27.90
CA VAL A 733 -15.92 37.77 -27.92
C VAL A 733 -15.43 36.68 -28.86
N GLY A 734 -14.83 37.07 -29.98
CA GLY A 734 -14.17 36.17 -30.91
C GLY A 734 -12.98 35.46 -30.26
N ALA A 735 -12.15 36.20 -29.53
CA ALA A 735 -11.00 35.70 -28.76
C ALA A 735 -11.43 34.75 -27.66
N LEU A 736 -12.43 35.13 -26.87
CA LEU A 736 -13.00 34.24 -25.84
C LEU A 736 -13.47 32.91 -26.45
N GLY A 737 -14.21 32.97 -27.56
CA GLY A 737 -14.69 31.73 -28.19
C GLY A 737 -13.56 30.86 -28.72
N LYS A 738 -12.44 31.45 -29.19
CA LYS A 738 -11.23 30.72 -29.61
C LYS A 738 -10.55 30.07 -28.41
N ASP A 739 -10.34 30.82 -27.33
CA ASP A 739 -9.70 30.30 -26.12
C ASP A 739 -10.51 29.15 -25.53
N LEU A 740 -11.80 29.31 -25.32
CA LEU A 740 -12.68 28.25 -24.80
C LEU A 740 -12.68 27.00 -25.66
N HIS A 741 -12.65 27.17 -26.99
CA HIS A 741 -12.55 26.05 -27.93
C HIS A 741 -11.21 25.35 -27.80
N GLN A 742 -10.09 26.08 -27.69
CA GLN A 742 -8.77 25.52 -27.49
C GLN A 742 -8.68 24.75 -26.15
N PHE A 743 -9.22 25.32 -25.10
CA PHE A 743 -9.31 24.62 -23.80
C PHE A 743 -10.07 23.30 -23.94
N HIS A 744 -11.26 23.33 -24.54
CA HIS A 744 -12.06 22.13 -24.72
C HIS A 744 -11.34 21.06 -25.54
N GLU A 745 -10.75 21.42 -26.67
CA GLU A 745 -10.02 20.49 -27.52
C GLU A 745 -8.80 19.87 -26.82
N ASN A 746 -8.09 20.65 -26.00
CA ASN A 746 -6.92 20.15 -25.28
C ASN A 746 -7.30 19.32 -24.04
N LEU A 747 -8.44 19.60 -23.40
CA LEU A 747 -8.87 18.88 -22.19
C LEU A 747 -9.60 17.57 -22.50
N LYS A 748 -10.29 17.46 -23.64
CA LYS A 748 -11.12 16.27 -23.99
C LYS A 748 -10.33 14.96 -24.03
N ASP A 749 -9.05 15.05 -24.38
CA ASP A 749 -8.19 13.87 -24.50
C ASP A 749 -7.67 13.38 -23.14
N PHE A 750 -7.68 14.25 -22.14
CA PHE A 750 -7.14 13.96 -20.81
C PHE A 750 -8.23 13.68 -19.76
N LEU A 751 -9.21 14.55 -19.64
CA LEU A 751 -10.26 14.45 -18.62
C LEU A 751 -11.40 13.51 -19.05
N SER A 752 -12.07 12.93 -18.06
CA SER A 752 -13.32 12.21 -18.28
C SER A 752 -14.46 13.16 -18.67
N PRO A 753 -15.50 12.69 -19.38
CA PRO A 753 -16.62 13.54 -19.80
C PRO A 753 -17.32 14.27 -18.63
N SER A 754 -17.44 13.64 -17.47
CA SER A 754 -18.03 14.26 -16.27
C SER A 754 -17.21 15.44 -15.76
N LYS A 755 -15.88 15.32 -15.79
CA LYS A 755 -14.94 16.37 -15.36
C LYS A 755 -14.89 17.51 -16.37
N ILE A 756 -14.94 17.19 -17.67
CA ILE A 756 -15.08 18.21 -18.72
C ILE A 756 -16.40 18.98 -18.52
N SER A 757 -17.48 18.27 -18.26
CA SER A 757 -18.77 18.91 -17.94
C SER A 757 -18.63 19.83 -16.74
N TYR A 758 -18.00 19.40 -15.65
CA TYR A 758 -17.73 20.23 -14.47
C TYR A 758 -16.97 21.53 -14.83
N VAL A 759 -15.95 21.42 -15.66
CA VAL A 759 -15.09 22.55 -16.04
C VAL A 759 -15.86 23.57 -16.87
N PHE A 760 -16.75 23.14 -17.78
CA PHE A 760 -17.48 24.01 -18.71
C PHE A 760 -18.92 24.32 -18.29
N ASP A 761 -19.49 23.58 -17.36
CA ASP A 761 -20.86 23.80 -16.88
C ASP A 761 -21.00 25.13 -16.15
N GLY A 762 -22.15 25.79 -16.32
CA GLY A 762 -22.43 27.07 -15.69
C GLY A 762 -21.79 28.28 -16.36
N LEU A 763 -20.95 28.13 -17.40
CA LEU A 763 -20.32 29.25 -18.10
C LEU A 763 -21.33 30.17 -18.76
N GLY A 764 -22.43 29.64 -19.29
CA GLY A 764 -23.51 30.42 -19.84
C GLY A 764 -24.14 31.37 -18.82
N HIS A 765 -24.40 30.86 -17.63
CA HIS A 765 -24.90 31.63 -16.50
C HIS A 765 -23.91 32.69 -16.02
N LEU A 766 -22.62 32.30 -15.88
CA LEU A 766 -21.56 33.23 -15.49
C LEU A 766 -21.42 34.36 -16.50
N CYS A 767 -21.34 34.05 -17.80
CA CYS A 767 -21.24 35.08 -18.84
C CYS A 767 -22.45 36.03 -18.85
N ALA A 768 -23.67 35.48 -18.66
CA ALA A 768 -24.88 36.29 -18.53
C ALA A 768 -24.79 37.22 -17.32
N SER A 769 -24.37 36.71 -16.19
CA SER A 769 -24.19 37.46 -14.95
C SER A 769 -23.12 38.53 -15.07
N ILE A 770 -21.99 38.24 -15.77
CA ILE A 770 -20.94 39.22 -16.07
C ILE A 770 -21.49 40.35 -16.95
N PHE A 771 -22.20 40.05 -18.04
CA PHE A 771 -22.78 41.09 -18.89
C PHE A 771 -23.75 42.01 -18.13
N ILE A 772 -24.63 41.43 -17.30
CA ILE A 772 -25.59 42.19 -16.49
C ILE A 772 -24.85 42.99 -15.41
N HIS A 773 -23.86 42.42 -14.74
CA HIS A 773 -23.07 43.13 -13.73
C HIS A 773 -22.27 44.28 -14.35
N LEU A 774 -21.65 44.07 -15.48
CA LEU A 774 -20.88 45.09 -16.19
C LEU A 774 -21.75 46.28 -16.65
N SER A 775 -23.05 46.09 -16.80
CA SER A 775 -23.99 47.17 -17.20
C SER A 775 -23.95 48.39 -16.25
N GLN A 776 -23.60 48.18 -14.98
CA GLN A 776 -23.46 49.27 -14.02
C GLN A 776 -22.28 50.22 -14.34
N PHE A 777 -21.23 49.68 -14.99
CA PHE A 777 -20.01 50.43 -15.33
C PHE A 777 -20.02 50.94 -16.78
N MET A 778 -21.01 50.55 -17.58
CA MET A 778 -21.10 50.98 -18.98
C MET A 778 -21.39 52.48 -19.04
N PRO A 779 -20.70 53.22 -19.94
CA PRO A 779 -21.00 54.62 -20.19
C PRO A 779 -22.37 54.76 -20.87
N ARG A 780 -22.75 55.99 -21.23
CA ARG A 780 -23.94 56.23 -22.03
C ARG A 780 -23.87 55.42 -23.33
N LEU A 781 -24.86 54.58 -23.57
CA LEU A 781 -24.98 53.78 -24.77
C LEU A 781 -25.81 54.48 -25.85
N THR A 782 -25.30 54.44 -27.07
CA THR A 782 -26.08 54.80 -28.28
C THR A 782 -26.90 53.58 -28.73
N GLU A 783 -27.89 53.78 -29.58
CA GLU A 783 -28.68 52.67 -30.14
C GLU A 783 -27.80 51.61 -30.86
N ALA A 784 -26.81 52.06 -31.59
CA ALA A 784 -25.82 51.18 -32.21
C ALA A 784 -25.01 50.37 -31.17
N SER A 785 -24.66 51.00 -30.05
CA SER A 785 -23.96 50.33 -28.95
C SER A 785 -24.84 49.31 -28.21
N LYS A 786 -26.14 49.62 -28.01
CA LYS A 786 -27.10 48.68 -27.44
C LYS A 786 -27.26 47.42 -28.32
N GLN A 787 -27.42 47.61 -29.65
CA GLN A 787 -27.49 46.50 -30.61
C GLN A 787 -26.22 45.66 -30.63
N ARG A 788 -25.07 46.28 -30.44
CA ARG A 788 -23.78 45.60 -30.39
C ARG A 788 -23.66 44.73 -29.14
N VAL A 789 -24.10 45.20 -27.97
CA VAL A 789 -24.14 44.37 -26.77
C VAL A 789 -25.04 43.13 -26.96
N CYS A 790 -26.24 43.32 -27.56
CA CYS A 790 -27.12 42.15 -27.85
C CYS A 790 -26.43 41.15 -28.78
N ARG A 791 -25.68 41.62 -29.82
CA ARG A 791 -24.91 40.73 -30.68
C ARG A 791 -23.76 40.03 -29.96
N ASN A 792 -23.08 40.72 -29.06
CA ASN A 792 -22.03 40.13 -28.26
C ASN A 792 -22.57 39.00 -27.37
N VAL A 793 -23.69 39.22 -26.69
CA VAL A 793 -24.37 38.17 -25.92
C VAL A 793 -24.72 36.97 -26.79
N TRP A 794 -25.27 37.21 -27.98
CA TRP A 794 -25.60 36.15 -28.91
C TRP A 794 -24.34 35.45 -29.43
N GLY A 795 -23.24 36.19 -29.72
CA GLY A 795 -21.97 35.63 -30.14
C GLY A 795 -21.37 34.70 -29.10
N VAL A 796 -21.42 35.06 -27.81
CA VAL A 796 -20.99 34.18 -26.71
C VAL A 796 -21.88 32.94 -26.64
N GLN A 797 -23.21 33.10 -26.76
CA GLN A 797 -24.15 31.97 -26.72
C GLN A 797 -23.86 30.94 -27.82
N GLN A 798 -23.62 31.42 -29.05
CA GLN A 798 -23.25 30.54 -30.17
C GLN A 798 -21.96 29.75 -29.89
N LYS A 799 -20.92 30.44 -29.41
CA LYS A 799 -19.63 29.82 -29.13
C LYS A 799 -19.72 28.77 -28.04
N LEU A 800 -20.40 29.08 -26.93
CA LEU A 800 -20.64 28.12 -25.85
C LEU A 800 -21.51 26.95 -26.31
N THR A 801 -22.57 27.17 -27.08
CA THR A 801 -23.42 26.11 -27.62
C THR A 801 -22.63 25.11 -28.49
N ILE A 802 -21.63 25.58 -29.25
CA ILE A 802 -20.75 24.70 -30.05
C ILE A 802 -19.89 23.82 -29.13
N ILE A 803 -19.37 24.37 -28.02
CA ILE A 803 -18.47 23.66 -27.11
C ILE A 803 -19.25 22.67 -26.22
N THR A 804 -20.36 23.14 -25.63
CA THR A 804 -21.16 22.33 -24.70
C THR A 804 -22.14 21.38 -25.42
N ASN A 805 -22.31 21.54 -26.71
CA ASN A 805 -23.31 20.84 -27.53
C ASN A 805 -24.73 20.96 -26.97
N ARG A 806 -25.00 22.02 -26.22
CA ARG A 806 -26.26 22.31 -25.55
C ARG A 806 -26.58 23.79 -25.69
N ARG A 807 -27.86 24.15 -25.86
CA ARG A 807 -28.26 25.57 -25.88
C ARG A 807 -28.07 26.18 -24.50
N GLU A 808 -27.31 27.23 -24.39
CA GLU A 808 -27.08 27.99 -23.17
C GLU A 808 -28.22 28.97 -22.91
N ALA A 809 -29.29 28.44 -22.27
CA ALA A 809 -30.52 29.21 -22.04
C ALA A 809 -30.32 30.41 -21.06
N ASP A 810 -29.34 30.31 -20.16
CA ASP A 810 -29.05 31.39 -19.21
C ASP A 810 -28.65 32.70 -19.90
N LEU A 811 -28.00 32.63 -21.05
CA LEU A 811 -27.69 33.82 -21.85
C LEU A 811 -28.91 34.50 -22.46
N ASP A 812 -30.05 33.81 -22.57
CA ASP A 812 -31.33 34.44 -22.95
C ASP A 812 -31.79 35.44 -21.92
N LYS A 813 -31.45 35.27 -20.63
CA LYS A 813 -31.68 36.24 -19.56
C LYS A 813 -30.93 37.55 -19.83
N ALA A 814 -29.61 37.46 -20.11
CA ALA A 814 -28.82 38.65 -20.44
C ALA A 814 -29.30 39.30 -21.73
N ARG A 815 -29.70 38.51 -22.74
CA ARG A 815 -30.29 39.04 -23.95
C ARG A 815 -31.56 39.77 -23.70
N ALA A 816 -32.50 39.23 -22.91
CA ALA A 816 -33.73 39.86 -22.52
C ALA A 816 -33.50 41.19 -21.75
N PHE A 817 -32.45 41.23 -20.89
CA PHE A 817 -32.03 42.43 -20.17
C PHE A 817 -31.65 43.55 -21.15
N PHE A 818 -30.81 43.27 -22.14
CA PHE A 818 -30.40 44.30 -23.11
C PHE A 818 -31.43 44.55 -24.22
N ASP A 819 -32.31 43.61 -24.51
CA ASP A 819 -33.47 43.86 -25.39
C ASP A 819 -34.49 44.84 -24.77
N LEU A 820 -34.69 44.74 -23.42
CA LEU A 820 -35.51 45.74 -22.71
C LEU A 820 -34.88 47.12 -22.80
N LEU A 821 -33.55 47.22 -22.66
CA LEU A 821 -32.81 48.49 -22.81
C LEU A 821 -32.86 49.03 -24.23
N LEU A 822 -32.91 48.18 -25.25
CA LEU A 822 -32.91 48.56 -26.67
C LEU A 822 -34.29 49.07 -27.11
N ARG A 823 -35.37 48.40 -26.62
CA ARG A 823 -36.73 48.63 -27.15
C ARG A 823 -37.53 49.65 -26.33
N ASN A 824 -37.15 49.94 -25.13
CA ASN A 824 -37.95 50.71 -24.17
C ASN A 824 -37.19 51.89 -23.62
N ASP A 825 -37.91 52.98 -23.41
CA ASP A 825 -37.45 54.12 -22.65
C ASP A 825 -37.53 53.85 -21.11
N PRO A 826 -36.83 54.60 -20.24
CA PRO A 826 -36.79 54.35 -18.82
C PRO A 826 -38.16 54.26 -18.12
N ASP A 827 -39.16 55.01 -18.56
CA ASP A 827 -40.50 55.03 -17.98
C ASP A 827 -41.32 53.79 -18.45
N SER A 828 -41.12 53.36 -19.70
CA SER A 828 -41.70 52.13 -20.23
C SER A 828 -41.08 50.89 -19.55
N ILE A 829 -39.79 50.93 -19.22
CA ILE A 829 -39.12 49.86 -18.47
C ILE A 829 -39.80 49.74 -17.09
N LEU A 830 -40.02 50.83 -16.36
CA LEU A 830 -40.72 50.80 -15.08
C LEU A 830 -42.11 50.20 -15.15
N ALA A 831 -42.83 50.43 -16.25
CA ALA A 831 -44.16 49.85 -16.45
C ALA A 831 -44.13 48.32 -16.70
N ILE A 832 -43.08 47.81 -17.29
CA ILE A 832 -42.91 46.39 -17.63
C ILE A 832 -42.31 45.57 -16.47
N ILE A 833 -41.63 46.23 -15.52
CA ILE A 833 -40.94 45.54 -14.40
C ILE A 833 -41.86 44.60 -13.60
N PRO A 834 -43.13 44.91 -13.28
CA PRO A 834 -43.99 43.98 -12.56
C PRO A 834 -44.13 42.61 -13.25
N GLU A 835 -44.22 42.62 -14.60
CA GLU A 835 -44.34 41.42 -15.41
C GLU A 835 -42.99 40.65 -15.49
N LYS A 836 -41.87 41.34 -15.43
CA LYS A 836 -40.52 40.78 -15.57
C LYS A 836 -39.80 40.47 -14.27
N ARG A 837 -40.42 40.68 -13.15
CA ARG A 837 -39.87 40.52 -11.80
C ARG A 837 -39.40 39.08 -11.55
N SER A 838 -40.05 38.06 -12.11
CA SER A 838 -39.62 36.66 -11.99
C SER A 838 -38.33 36.37 -12.73
N GLN A 839 -37.92 37.17 -13.70
CA GLN A 839 -36.75 36.97 -14.55
C GLN A 839 -35.48 37.66 -13.99
N PHE A 840 -35.61 38.76 -13.28
CA PHE A 840 -34.50 39.60 -12.83
C PHE A 840 -34.56 39.88 -11.32
N THR A 841 -33.39 39.93 -10.71
CA THR A 841 -33.25 40.32 -9.31
C THR A 841 -33.47 41.85 -9.14
N PRO A 842 -33.87 42.34 -7.95
CA PRO A 842 -33.99 43.77 -7.69
C PRO A 842 -32.72 44.56 -8.02
N THR A 843 -31.54 44.01 -7.81
CA THR A 843 -30.24 44.59 -8.13
C THR A 843 -30.04 44.71 -9.63
N GLU A 844 -30.36 43.66 -10.40
CA GLU A 844 -30.28 43.66 -11.86
C GLU A 844 -31.26 44.71 -12.47
N LEU A 845 -32.47 44.83 -11.92
CA LEU A 845 -33.43 45.83 -12.34
C LEU A 845 -32.93 47.25 -12.07
N ASN A 846 -32.26 47.47 -10.92
CA ASN A 846 -31.60 48.73 -10.63
C ASN A 846 -30.49 49.09 -11.66
N TYR A 847 -29.69 48.10 -12.04
CA TYR A 847 -28.65 48.28 -13.08
C TYR A 847 -29.26 48.62 -14.44
N LEU A 848 -30.35 47.93 -14.82
CA LEU A 848 -31.08 48.19 -16.06
C LEU A 848 -31.60 49.62 -16.09
N LEU A 849 -32.31 50.05 -15.02
CA LEU A 849 -32.87 51.37 -14.90
C LEU A 849 -31.76 52.44 -14.90
N ALA A 850 -30.70 52.23 -14.13
CA ALA A 850 -29.57 53.17 -14.08
C ALA A 850 -28.89 53.34 -15.45
N LEU A 851 -28.69 52.26 -16.20
CA LEU A 851 -28.11 52.30 -17.53
C LEU A 851 -29.06 52.92 -18.55
N SER A 852 -30.39 52.66 -18.43
CA SER A 852 -31.39 53.24 -19.31
C SER A 852 -31.46 54.75 -19.13
N VAL A 853 -31.52 55.27 -17.88
CA VAL A 853 -31.51 56.69 -17.53
C VAL A 853 -30.22 57.37 -18.03
N ARG A 854 -29.05 56.73 -17.80
CA ARG A 854 -27.77 57.27 -18.32
C ARG A 854 -27.71 57.33 -19.83
N SER A 855 -28.38 56.45 -20.53
CA SER A 855 -28.34 56.34 -21.99
C SER A 855 -29.37 57.30 -22.63
N ASP A 856 -30.39 57.74 -21.91
CA ASP A 856 -31.34 58.73 -22.41
C ASP A 856 -30.71 60.13 -22.41
N LYS A 857 -30.83 60.84 -23.55
CA LYS A 857 -30.23 62.17 -23.71
C LYS A 857 -30.88 63.25 -22.81
N THR A 858 -32.18 63.10 -22.56
CA THR A 858 -32.99 64.09 -21.83
C THR A 858 -32.92 63.92 -20.34
N LEU A 859 -32.92 62.63 -19.89
CA LEU A 859 -32.92 62.28 -18.49
C LEU A 859 -31.53 62.32 -17.87
N ALA A 860 -30.50 62.01 -18.65
CA ALA A 860 -29.12 62.08 -18.20
C ALA A 860 -28.64 63.44 -17.74
N SER A 861 -29.30 64.54 -18.24
CA SER A 861 -29.00 65.89 -17.87
C SER A 861 -29.85 66.40 -16.69
N GLN A 862 -30.90 65.69 -16.28
CA GLN A 862 -31.82 66.09 -15.20
C GLN A 862 -31.29 65.58 -13.87
N HIS A 863 -31.09 66.51 -12.93
CA HIS A 863 -30.69 66.21 -11.57
C HIS A 863 -31.78 65.42 -10.83
N GLY A 864 -31.45 64.30 -10.17
CA GLY A 864 -32.43 63.51 -9.44
C GLY A 864 -33.35 62.61 -10.28
N ALA A 865 -33.15 62.54 -11.60
CA ALA A 865 -33.93 61.67 -12.50
C ALA A 865 -33.80 60.16 -12.19
N LEU A 866 -32.62 59.74 -11.77
CA LEU A 866 -32.37 58.35 -11.38
C LEU A 866 -32.98 58.02 -10.02
N GLU A 867 -32.81 58.93 -9.04
CA GLU A 867 -33.30 58.73 -7.68
C GLU A 867 -34.87 58.67 -7.64
N LYS A 868 -35.53 59.50 -8.38
CA LYS A 868 -37.02 59.47 -8.50
C LYS A 868 -37.48 58.12 -9.04
N ARG A 869 -36.83 57.60 -10.05
CA ARG A 869 -37.15 56.30 -10.69
C ARG A 869 -36.77 55.09 -9.82
N GLN A 870 -35.70 55.20 -9.06
CA GLN A 870 -35.34 54.19 -8.09
C GLN A 870 -36.36 54.13 -6.92
N MET A 871 -36.89 55.28 -6.46
CA MET A 871 -37.97 55.29 -5.48
C MET A 871 -39.24 54.62 -5.99
N ILE A 872 -39.60 54.85 -7.25
CA ILE A 872 -40.72 54.16 -7.90
C ILE A 872 -40.46 52.68 -8.00
N LEU A 873 -39.27 52.27 -8.46
CA LEU A 873 -38.88 50.87 -8.56
C LEU A 873 -39.00 50.19 -7.19
N ASN A 874 -38.46 50.81 -6.14
CA ASN A 874 -38.51 50.24 -4.78
C ASN A 874 -39.96 50.16 -4.25
N SER A 875 -40.82 51.14 -4.60
CA SER A 875 -42.24 51.08 -4.25
C SER A 875 -42.99 49.97 -4.99
N VAL A 876 -42.60 49.67 -6.23
CA VAL A 876 -43.17 48.57 -7.03
C VAL A 876 -42.70 47.23 -6.51
N LEU A 877 -41.44 47.14 -6.10
CA LEU A 877 -40.87 45.93 -5.52
C LEU A 877 -41.42 45.63 -4.12
N SER A 878 -41.73 46.68 -3.30
CA SER A 878 -42.26 46.52 -1.95
C SER A 878 -43.75 46.22 -1.91
N LYS A 879 -44.57 46.70 -2.85
CA LYS A 879 -46.03 46.46 -2.91
C LYS A 879 -46.42 45.02 -3.29
N SER A 880 -45.47 44.22 -3.71
CA SER A 880 -45.70 42.86 -4.21
C SER A 880 -44.89 41.77 -3.45
N SER A 881 -44.24 42.11 -2.37
CA SER A 881 -43.81 41.18 -1.34
C SER A 881 -44.91 41.06 -0.27
#